data_90cb9b9e575e4af932fea9c5cab2ede5
#
_entry.id   90cb9b9e575e4af932fea9c5cab2ede5
#
_cell.length_a   1.000
_cell.length_b   1.000
_cell.length_c   1.000
_cell.angle_alpha   90.00
_cell.angle_beta   90.00
_cell.angle_gamma   90.00
#
_symmetry.space_group_name_H-M   'P 1'
#
loop_
_entity.id
_entity.type
_entity.pdbx_description
1 polymer ?
#
loop_
_entity_poly.entity_id
_entity_poly.type
_entity_poly.pdbx_seq_one_letter_code
_entity_poly.pdbx_strand_id
1 'polypeptide(L)'
;MVKIVLFEIVVLAFIGIASGALNSQDSLEEFRLHPDCQMELVATEPAVVDPIAMRFDEFGRMWVVEMRDYPTLQGGQPDSQIKIIEDKDGDGIYESATVFANHLMFPTGIQPWKKGVIVTLAGKVLFLADLDGDGVCDQEKTLFTGFAEQNTQLRANHPTMGPDGLIYVANGLRNGSITGGKITTSLSINGMDFRFNPSTLVAESVTGYGQFGLTFDDAGYRFICTNRNPLKRVVLEDQYLKLAKGLPIGGAVADVAAASADSRLYPISSAWTTSNLHANQFTAACGVHVFSGNGLPENFSGNAFTCDPTANVVHREVISYRSNPIIGRSKPGRFQTEFLASKNTSFRPVNICTGPDGSLYVVDMRREVIEHPDFMPSELKNRPDLRNGDKSGRIYRISRKDNSAQQRLRFDLFQTDVLKQLLSENSWTRETAQRLILQSGDFSDFDGLRDILSMESAPPNSIIRALAVLSAKMQLKEADLEFPARHPSGQVRRFAVKQMETLDSDRLIEFIEDVDPAVRFQALLSCVWNGRKIDVDGLQNIAEKNGDNPWMRSVVLLASRNDPNALLAKLLGVNSSETGARLEPLALGLAKMVVSKNSQDETIALLDDCLFSTDVPSRLRRAVAETILVDVFRAGNLGRVRKRLVQSSLASKLGSWLSKEIEKQGANQTDFNLVALLFPGNPKLAQLSSDAGDPRQYKAVIALHFLESDQPWITLAKRFHQSERFHRLEVLSASLGRPLIAKMVLEQVENSFVKPSEIEISTRKKLLNHSDPMVRTMANSVLSVSVPADRKVALTKYRAALDMPTQARAGRVIFEKKCSSCHQLGDLGRRIGPDISDTRTKTKSQLLQDIIQPNAAIDSHFLEVQIEHVDGRNFSGIIAEENSSAITLRQIGSNTGRGQQSDPLVVIPRKEIQRMGSTGKSLMPVGLEQDLTLQQMADLISFLKNWRYLNNQIPFSEQDNAK
;
A
#
# COMPACT_ATOMS: atom_id res chain seq x y z
N MET A 1 -36.26 26.05 56.93
CA MET A 1 -35.27 24.98 56.79
C MET A 1 -35.17 24.42 55.35
N VAL A 2 -36.32 24.17 54.65
CA VAL A 2 -36.26 23.59 53.31
C VAL A 2 -35.62 24.49 52.22
N LYS A 3 -35.74 25.79 52.32
CA LYS A 3 -35.11 26.74 51.35
C LYS A 3 -33.58 26.89 51.48
N ILE A 4 -33.03 26.64 52.65
CA ILE A 4 -31.57 26.75 52.88
C ILE A 4 -30.88 25.46 52.36
N VAL A 5 -31.49 24.30 52.49
CA VAL A 5 -30.95 23.03 52.02
C VAL A 5 -30.94 22.96 50.44
N LEU A 6 -31.93 23.53 49.77
CA LEU A 6 -31.91 23.60 48.28
C LEU A 6 -30.82 24.56 47.75
N PHE A 7 -30.46 25.62 48.48
CA PHE A 7 -29.42 26.55 48.05
C PHE A 7 -28.00 25.93 48.23
N GLU A 8 -27.78 25.15 49.28
CA GLU A 8 -26.50 24.42 49.47
C GLU A 8 -26.33 23.27 48.48
N ILE A 9 -27.40 22.57 48.03
CA ILE A 9 -27.31 21.52 46.99
C ILE A 9 -27.01 22.13 45.60
N VAL A 10 -27.55 23.29 45.28
CA VAL A 10 -27.26 23.99 44.02
C VAL A 10 -25.85 24.53 44.00
N VAL A 11 -25.31 25.08 45.13
CA VAL A 11 -23.95 25.57 45.25
C VAL A 11 -22.93 24.40 45.21
N LEU A 12 -23.25 23.25 45.81
CA LEU A 12 -22.40 22.05 45.72
C LEU A 12 -22.39 21.43 44.30
N ALA A 13 -23.51 21.54 43.56
CA ALA A 13 -23.53 21.12 42.16
C ALA A 13 -22.69 22.04 41.23
N PHE A 14 -22.69 23.36 41.48
CA PHE A 14 -21.86 24.31 40.75
C PHE A 14 -20.37 24.19 41.10
N ILE A 15 -20.01 23.85 42.34
CA ILE A 15 -18.61 23.63 42.76
C ILE A 15 -18.10 22.30 42.20
N GLY A 16 -18.99 21.29 42.03
CA GLY A 16 -18.63 20.01 41.35
C GLY A 16 -18.37 20.16 39.87
N ILE A 17 -19.03 21.07 39.17
CA ILE A 17 -18.79 21.37 37.74
C ILE A 17 -17.52 22.20 37.57
N ALA A 18 -17.22 23.15 38.47
CA ALA A 18 -15.99 23.93 38.44
C ALA A 18 -14.75 23.10 38.77
N SER A 19 -14.83 22.05 39.61
CA SER A 19 -13.69 21.16 39.90
C SER A 19 -13.44 20.15 38.76
N GLY A 20 -14.43 19.80 37.94
CA GLY A 20 -14.23 19.01 36.70
C GLY A 20 -13.47 19.79 35.63
N ALA A 21 -13.70 21.08 35.49
CA ALA A 21 -12.98 21.94 34.54
C ALA A 21 -11.51 22.21 34.95
N LEU A 22 -11.21 22.26 36.25
CA LEU A 22 -9.83 22.44 36.76
C LEU A 22 -8.94 21.21 36.51
N ASN A 23 -9.50 19.99 36.56
CA ASN A 23 -8.75 18.78 36.26
C ASN A 23 -8.44 18.58 34.76
N SER A 24 -9.08 19.32 33.86
CA SER A 24 -8.87 19.19 32.40
C SER A 24 -7.65 20.00 31.91
N GLN A 25 -7.29 21.11 32.55
CA GLN A 25 -6.14 21.92 32.16
C GLN A 25 -4.81 21.26 32.54
N ASP A 26 -4.72 20.58 33.69
CA ASP A 26 -3.49 19.85 34.10
C ASP A 26 -3.09 18.74 33.14
N SER A 27 -4.01 18.24 32.29
CA SER A 27 -3.75 17.17 31.34
C SER A 27 -3.01 17.65 30.09
N LEU A 28 -2.96 18.93 29.76
CA LEU A 28 -2.28 19.44 28.55
C LEU A 28 -0.76 19.50 28.69
N GLU A 29 -0.22 19.53 29.92
CA GLU A 29 1.23 19.46 30.18
C GLU A 29 1.85 18.11 29.80
N GLU A 30 1.06 17.09 29.66
CA GLU A 30 1.51 15.75 29.18
C GLU A 30 1.81 15.73 27.68
N PHE A 31 1.40 16.78 26.94
CA PHE A 31 1.57 16.86 25.50
C PHE A 31 2.80 17.67 25.11
N ARG A 32 3.44 17.23 24.03
CA ARG A 32 4.42 18.00 23.28
C ARG A 32 3.84 18.30 21.91
N LEU A 33 3.45 19.57 21.71
CA LEU A 33 2.90 20.09 20.45
C LEU A 33 3.97 20.87 19.68
N HIS A 34 3.71 21.06 18.37
CA HIS A 34 4.50 21.98 17.55
C HIS A 34 4.56 23.39 18.17
N PRO A 35 5.74 24.05 18.25
CA PRO A 35 5.89 25.30 19.00
C PRO A 35 5.05 26.47 18.48
N ASP A 36 4.66 26.48 17.19
CA ASP A 36 3.86 27.53 16.58
C ASP A 36 2.35 27.30 16.76
N CYS A 37 1.96 26.23 17.42
CA CYS A 37 0.57 25.84 17.65
C CYS A 37 0.22 25.85 19.13
N GLN A 38 -1.08 26.00 19.41
CA GLN A 38 -1.70 25.79 20.71
C GLN A 38 -2.78 24.72 20.59
N MET A 39 -3.11 24.06 21.71
CA MET A 39 -4.10 23.01 21.80
C MET A 39 -5.11 23.31 22.92
N GLU A 40 -6.37 23.03 22.66
CA GLU A 40 -7.47 23.20 23.61
C GLU A 40 -8.32 21.94 23.63
N LEU A 41 -8.82 21.58 24.80
CA LEU A 41 -9.80 20.52 24.96
C LEU A 41 -11.19 21.11 24.72
N VAL A 42 -11.87 20.72 23.63
CA VAL A 42 -13.14 21.32 23.21
C VAL A 42 -14.36 20.43 23.44
N ALA A 43 -14.18 19.14 23.64
CA ALA A 43 -15.23 18.21 24.10
C ALA A 43 -14.62 17.09 24.92
N THR A 44 -15.33 16.67 25.96
CA THR A 44 -14.89 15.63 26.89
C THR A 44 -16.08 14.79 27.41
N GLU A 45 -15.78 13.73 28.11
CA GLU A 45 -16.77 12.93 28.81
C GLU A 45 -17.60 13.80 29.80
N PRO A 46 -18.92 13.67 29.92
CA PRO A 46 -19.78 12.64 29.32
C PRO A 46 -20.36 12.98 27.94
N ALA A 47 -20.06 14.18 27.41
CA ALA A 47 -20.55 14.59 26.09
C ALA A 47 -20.00 13.65 25.00
N VAL A 48 -18.73 13.23 25.13
CA VAL A 48 -18.05 12.33 24.18
C VAL A 48 -17.51 11.10 24.93
N VAL A 49 -17.78 9.90 24.38
CA VAL A 49 -17.30 8.61 24.93
C VAL A 49 -16.89 7.69 23.77
N ASP A 50 -15.66 7.11 23.82
CA ASP A 50 -15.13 6.22 22.77
C ASP A 50 -15.28 6.78 21.34
N PRO A 51 -14.95 8.05 21.08
CA PRO A 51 -15.10 8.62 19.74
C PRO A 51 -14.08 8.06 18.78
N ILE A 52 -14.50 7.73 17.56
CA ILE A 52 -13.61 7.19 16.51
C ILE A 52 -13.62 8.01 15.20
N ALA A 53 -14.65 8.80 14.99
CA ALA A 53 -14.77 9.67 13.82
C ALA A 53 -15.67 10.85 14.13
N MET A 54 -15.40 11.98 13.49
CA MET A 54 -16.25 13.16 13.54
C MET A 54 -16.26 13.94 12.22
N ARG A 55 -17.34 14.68 12.00
CA ARG A 55 -17.47 15.71 10.95
C ARG A 55 -18.30 16.86 11.47
N PHE A 56 -18.06 18.04 10.89
CA PHE A 56 -18.92 19.19 11.12
C PHE A 56 -19.99 19.31 10.03
N ASP A 57 -21.20 19.68 10.42
CA ASP A 57 -22.24 20.08 9.48
C ASP A 57 -22.17 21.59 9.13
N GLU A 58 -23.08 22.06 8.29
CA GLU A 58 -23.18 23.47 7.86
C GLU A 58 -23.52 24.45 8.97
N PHE A 59 -23.94 23.97 10.13
CA PHE A 59 -24.24 24.77 11.31
C PHE A 59 -23.08 24.77 12.31
N GLY A 60 -21.98 24.08 12.02
CA GLY A 60 -20.82 23.95 12.89
C GLY A 60 -21.01 22.97 14.03
N ARG A 61 -22.06 22.16 14.02
CA ARG A 61 -22.30 21.11 15.01
C ARG A 61 -21.37 19.94 14.74
N MET A 62 -20.82 19.35 15.78
CA MET A 62 -20.03 18.13 15.68
C MET A 62 -20.92 16.89 15.61
N TRP A 63 -20.81 16.13 14.56
CA TRP A 63 -21.37 14.77 14.45
C TRP A 63 -20.30 13.77 14.82
N VAL A 64 -20.46 13.10 15.94
CA VAL A 64 -19.45 12.21 16.54
C VAL A 64 -19.94 10.77 16.54
N VAL A 65 -19.11 9.87 16.01
CA VAL A 65 -19.33 8.42 16.07
C VAL A 65 -18.64 7.86 17.29
N GLU A 66 -19.41 7.25 18.19
CA GLU A 66 -18.92 6.57 19.38
C GLU A 66 -18.99 5.05 19.18
N MET A 67 -17.81 4.38 19.16
CA MET A 67 -17.74 2.91 19.02
C MET A 67 -17.56 2.26 20.40
N ARG A 68 -18.60 2.26 21.21
CA ARG A 68 -18.59 1.75 22.59
C ARG A 68 -18.46 0.22 22.68
N ASP A 69 -18.78 -0.47 21.61
CA ASP A 69 -18.66 -1.93 21.50
C ASP A 69 -17.21 -2.41 21.34
N TYR A 70 -16.27 -1.48 21.09
CA TYR A 70 -14.86 -1.84 20.84
C TYR A 70 -14.21 -2.48 22.08
N PRO A 71 -13.40 -3.55 21.96
CA PRO A 71 -13.07 -4.26 20.70
C PRO A 71 -14.11 -5.33 20.30
N THR A 72 -14.99 -5.73 21.20
CA THR A 72 -16.02 -6.77 21.01
C THR A 72 -17.32 -6.41 21.71
N LEU A 73 -18.44 -6.84 21.15
CA LEU A 73 -19.77 -6.67 21.76
C LEU A 73 -19.80 -7.13 23.20
N GLN A 74 -20.43 -6.33 24.05
CA GLN A 74 -20.72 -6.67 25.44
C GLN A 74 -22.22 -6.98 25.57
N GLY A 75 -22.58 -8.04 26.32
CA GLY A 75 -23.98 -8.39 26.55
C GLY A 75 -24.78 -8.83 25.31
N GLY A 76 -24.14 -8.94 24.15
CA GLY A 76 -24.78 -9.43 22.92
C GLY A 76 -25.64 -8.42 22.16
N GLN A 77 -25.78 -7.19 22.63
CA GLN A 77 -26.50 -6.09 21.96
C GLN A 77 -25.56 -4.92 21.69
N PRO A 78 -25.72 -4.23 20.53
CA PRO A 78 -24.92 -3.05 20.21
C PRO A 78 -25.22 -1.88 21.15
N ASP A 79 -24.16 -1.17 21.60
CA ASP A 79 -24.25 0.06 22.42
C ASP A 79 -23.65 1.30 21.75
N SER A 80 -23.09 1.13 20.57
CA SER A 80 -22.48 2.24 19.82
C SER A 80 -23.54 3.21 19.31
N GLN A 81 -23.18 4.49 19.21
CA GLN A 81 -24.11 5.56 18.88
C GLN A 81 -23.48 6.70 18.07
N ILE A 82 -24.33 7.57 17.56
CA ILE A 82 -23.96 8.85 16.95
C ILE A 82 -24.54 9.96 17.81
N LYS A 83 -23.71 10.97 18.09
CA LYS A 83 -24.14 12.19 18.79
C LYS A 83 -23.97 13.41 17.94
N ILE A 84 -24.85 14.39 18.15
CA ILE A 84 -24.69 15.78 17.72
C ILE A 84 -24.24 16.54 18.95
N ILE A 85 -23.13 17.28 18.85
CA ILE A 85 -22.57 18.06 19.94
C ILE A 85 -22.49 19.52 19.51
N GLU A 86 -22.96 20.42 20.35
CA GLU A 86 -23.11 21.84 20.04
C GLU A 86 -22.39 22.68 21.08
N ASP A 87 -21.78 23.77 20.61
CA ASP A 87 -21.33 24.91 21.38
C ASP A 87 -22.49 25.92 21.42
N LYS A 88 -23.28 25.91 22.49
CA LYS A 88 -24.51 26.71 22.58
C LYS A 88 -24.29 28.13 23.02
N ASP A 89 -23.25 28.42 23.79
CA ASP A 89 -22.95 29.75 24.28
C ASP A 89 -21.89 30.49 23.43
N GLY A 90 -21.23 29.74 22.50
CA GLY A 90 -20.29 30.32 21.55
C GLY A 90 -18.91 30.59 22.15
N ASP A 91 -18.52 29.86 23.19
CA ASP A 91 -17.22 29.98 23.83
C ASP A 91 -16.14 29.10 23.21
N GLY A 92 -16.54 28.24 22.27
CA GLY A 92 -15.68 27.31 21.54
C GLY A 92 -15.53 25.96 22.20
N ILE A 93 -16.25 25.71 23.30
CA ILE A 93 -16.36 24.42 23.97
C ILE A 93 -17.71 23.78 23.57
N TYR A 94 -17.67 22.50 23.29
CA TYR A 94 -18.87 21.75 22.84
C TYR A 94 -19.39 20.91 24.02
N GLU A 95 -20.34 21.49 24.75
CA GLU A 95 -20.84 20.93 26.01
C GLU A 95 -22.22 20.28 25.89
N SER A 96 -23.01 20.62 24.86
CA SER A 96 -24.38 20.12 24.68
C SER A 96 -24.43 18.95 23.71
N ALA A 97 -24.70 17.76 24.21
CA ALA A 97 -24.73 16.54 23.42
C ALA A 97 -26.16 15.96 23.33
N THR A 98 -26.63 15.69 22.10
CA THR A 98 -27.86 14.96 21.79
C THR A 98 -27.52 13.62 21.18
N VAL A 99 -28.14 12.53 21.66
CA VAL A 99 -28.00 11.21 21.02
C VAL A 99 -28.88 11.18 19.78
N PHE A 100 -28.23 11.22 18.61
CA PHE A 100 -28.92 11.21 17.31
C PHE A 100 -29.42 9.79 16.93
N ALA A 101 -28.56 8.79 17.05
CA ALA A 101 -28.91 7.39 16.81
C ALA A 101 -28.14 6.47 17.75
N ASN A 102 -28.74 5.39 18.21
CA ASN A 102 -28.18 4.42 19.15
C ASN A 102 -28.29 2.98 18.63
N HIS A 103 -27.73 2.05 19.38
CA HIS A 103 -27.72 0.60 19.06
C HIS A 103 -27.13 0.27 17.68
N LEU A 104 -26.13 1.05 17.24
CA LEU A 104 -25.46 0.85 15.97
C LEU A 104 -24.37 -0.21 16.09
N MET A 105 -24.31 -1.15 15.15
CA MET A 105 -23.33 -2.23 15.13
C MET A 105 -21.97 -1.74 14.62
N PHE A 106 -21.03 -1.38 15.51
CA PHE A 106 -19.68 -0.94 15.19
C PHE A 106 -19.64 0.13 14.06
N PRO A 107 -20.21 1.30 14.25
CA PRO A 107 -20.10 2.39 13.27
C PRO A 107 -18.64 2.83 13.13
N THR A 108 -18.19 3.11 11.90
CA THR A 108 -16.78 3.33 11.56
C THR A 108 -16.49 4.68 10.91
N GLY A 109 -17.50 5.43 10.54
CA GLY A 109 -17.32 6.73 9.91
C GLY A 109 -18.64 7.40 9.56
N ILE A 110 -18.58 8.70 9.28
CA ILE A 110 -19.75 9.57 9.10
C ILE A 110 -19.48 10.65 8.06
N GLN A 111 -20.47 10.98 7.23
CA GLN A 111 -20.46 12.06 6.26
C GLN A 111 -21.79 12.79 6.26
N PRO A 112 -21.88 14.07 6.64
CA PRO A 112 -23.11 14.85 6.52
C PRO A 112 -23.66 14.88 5.09
N TRP A 113 -24.96 14.66 4.94
CA TRP A 113 -25.65 14.70 3.66
C TRP A 113 -27.12 15.01 3.85
N LYS A 114 -27.65 16.05 3.19
CA LYS A 114 -29.02 16.53 3.31
C LYS A 114 -29.38 16.80 4.79
N LYS A 115 -30.56 16.34 5.24
CA LYS A 115 -31.04 16.44 6.63
C LYS A 115 -30.53 15.33 7.54
N GLY A 116 -29.30 14.83 7.34
CA GLY A 116 -28.79 13.72 8.11
C GLY A 116 -27.37 13.34 7.74
N VAL A 117 -27.05 12.05 7.85
CA VAL A 117 -25.70 11.54 7.70
C VAL A 117 -25.67 10.21 6.96
N ILE A 118 -24.62 10.00 6.16
CA ILE A 118 -24.23 8.71 5.62
C ILE A 118 -23.25 8.09 6.60
N VAL A 119 -23.52 6.85 7.03
CA VAL A 119 -22.76 6.15 8.06
C VAL A 119 -22.25 4.82 7.51
N THR A 120 -20.98 4.53 7.72
CA THR A 120 -20.42 3.19 7.55
C THR A 120 -20.44 2.44 8.87
N LEU A 121 -20.83 1.17 8.85
CA LEU A 121 -20.85 0.29 10.02
C LEU A 121 -20.62 -1.17 9.60
N ALA A 122 -20.62 -2.09 10.54
CA ALA A 122 -20.43 -3.51 10.24
C ALA A 122 -21.36 -3.99 9.10
N GLY A 123 -20.76 -4.36 7.98
CA GLY A 123 -21.46 -4.94 6.83
C GLY A 123 -22.28 -3.99 5.97
N LYS A 124 -22.43 -2.70 6.34
CA LYS A 124 -23.43 -1.82 5.72
C LYS A 124 -22.95 -0.38 5.53
N VAL A 125 -23.63 0.31 4.62
CA VAL A 125 -23.68 1.79 4.54
C VAL A 125 -25.14 2.21 4.71
N LEU A 126 -25.39 3.07 5.69
CA LEU A 126 -26.73 3.60 6.00
C LEU A 126 -26.83 5.08 5.65
N PHE A 127 -28.05 5.55 5.44
CA PHE A 127 -28.44 6.95 5.53
C PHE A 127 -29.40 7.09 6.70
N LEU A 128 -29.05 7.97 7.65
CA LEU A 128 -29.85 8.30 8.82
C LEU A 128 -30.27 9.76 8.71
N ALA A 129 -31.55 10.07 8.89
CA ALA A 129 -32.07 11.41 8.71
C ALA A 129 -32.94 11.84 9.89
N ASP A 130 -32.82 13.14 10.21
CA ASP A 130 -33.70 13.91 11.08
C ASP A 130 -34.67 14.69 10.19
N LEU A 131 -35.95 14.32 10.18
CA LEU A 131 -36.93 14.91 9.27
C LEU A 131 -37.63 16.13 9.86
N ASP A 132 -37.83 16.15 11.18
CA ASP A 132 -38.52 17.22 11.90
C ASP A 132 -37.61 18.24 12.59
N GLY A 133 -36.30 17.97 12.70
CA GLY A 133 -35.31 18.89 13.20
C GLY A 133 -35.08 18.89 14.72
N ASP A 134 -35.49 17.80 15.38
CA ASP A 134 -35.33 17.67 16.84
C ASP A 134 -33.98 17.11 17.27
N GLY A 135 -33.13 16.74 16.32
CA GLY A 135 -31.79 16.20 16.53
C GLY A 135 -31.76 14.70 16.82
N VAL A 136 -32.89 13.99 16.59
CA VAL A 136 -32.98 12.54 16.71
C VAL A 136 -33.30 11.91 15.35
N CYS A 137 -32.83 10.69 15.15
CA CYS A 137 -33.03 10.00 13.87
C CYS A 137 -34.46 9.48 13.72
N ASP A 138 -35.20 10.03 12.73
CA ASP A 138 -36.52 9.57 12.35
C ASP A 138 -36.55 8.47 11.30
N GLN A 139 -35.50 8.47 10.43
CA GLN A 139 -35.44 7.59 9.28
C GLN A 139 -34.11 6.89 9.17
N GLU A 140 -34.13 5.57 9.16
CA GLU A 140 -32.99 4.74 8.79
C GLU A 140 -33.21 4.12 7.41
N LYS A 141 -32.25 4.25 6.51
CA LYS A 141 -32.26 3.63 5.20
C LYS A 141 -30.93 2.94 4.91
N THR A 142 -30.98 1.62 4.72
CA THR A 142 -29.82 0.87 4.22
C THR A 142 -29.60 1.22 2.75
N LEU A 143 -28.41 1.74 2.42
CA LEU A 143 -28.00 2.07 1.06
C LEU A 143 -27.32 0.88 0.40
N PHE A 144 -26.33 0.28 1.09
CA PHE A 144 -25.55 -0.85 0.58
C PHE A 144 -25.24 -1.85 1.70
N THR A 145 -25.08 -3.13 1.30
CA THR A 145 -24.72 -4.25 2.21
C THR A 145 -23.64 -5.13 1.56
N GLY A 146 -23.08 -6.07 2.33
CA GLY A 146 -22.10 -7.04 1.83
C GLY A 146 -20.64 -6.65 2.06
N PHE A 147 -20.37 -5.62 2.87
CA PHE A 147 -19.04 -5.32 3.38
C PHE A 147 -18.61 -6.34 4.45
N ALA A 148 -17.30 -6.45 4.69
CA ALA A 148 -16.77 -7.37 5.70
C ALA A 148 -17.16 -6.98 7.13
N GLU A 149 -17.44 -7.98 7.96
CA GLU A 149 -17.92 -7.81 9.34
C GLU A 149 -16.99 -8.42 10.40
N GLN A 150 -16.08 -9.33 10.01
CA GLN A 150 -15.40 -10.26 10.91
C GLN A 150 -14.42 -9.61 11.88
N ASN A 151 -13.88 -8.43 11.57
CA ASN A 151 -12.87 -7.77 12.40
C ASN A 151 -13.20 -6.30 12.58
N THR A 152 -13.28 -5.82 13.84
CA THR A 152 -13.67 -4.44 14.17
C THR A 152 -12.73 -3.36 13.65
N GLN A 153 -11.46 -3.68 13.42
CA GLN A 153 -10.46 -2.74 12.91
C GLN A 153 -10.32 -2.77 11.37
N LEU A 154 -10.94 -3.73 10.69
CA LEU A 154 -10.77 -3.98 9.26
C LEU A 154 -12.13 -4.00 8.54
N ARG A 155 -12.91 -2.93 8.71
CA ARG A 155 -14.22 -2.74 8.09
C ARG A 155 -14.23 -1.53 7.19
N ALA A 156 -15.23 -1.44 6.31
CA ALA A 156 -15.47 -0.24 5.52
C ALA A 156 -15.58 1.00 6.42
N ASN A 157 -14.90 2.09 6.06
CA ASN A 157 -14.77 3.26 6.93
C ASN A 157 -14.53 4.56 6.13
N HIS A 158 -14.46 5.69 6.85
CA HIS A 158 -14.16 7.03 6.32
C HIS A 158 -14.97 7.40 5.06
N PRO A 159 -16.33 7.37 5.13
CA PRO A 159 -17.12 7.92 4.03
C PRO A 159 -16.74 9.39 3.85
N THR A 160 -16.25 9.74 2.66
CA THR A 160 -15.72 11.09 2.38
C THR A 160 -16.18 11.54 1.00
N MET A 161 -16.74 12.74 0.90
CA MET A 161 -17.11 13.32 -0.38
C MET A 161 -15.88 13.75 -1.15
N GLY A 162 -15.72 13.21 -2.35
CA GLY A 162 -14.69 13.63 -3.29
C GLY A 162 -15.01 14.95 -3.99
N PRO A 163 -14.03 15.54 -4.67
CA PRO A 163 -14.25 16.73 -5.49
C PRO A 163 -15.32 16.54 -6.59
N ASP A 164 -15.49 15.31 -7.06
CA ASP A 164 -16.48 14.91 -8.06
C ASP A 164 -17.91 14.75 -7.48
N GLY A 165 -18.10 15.00 -6.20
CA GLY A 165 -19.39 14.88 -5.51
C GLY A 165 -19.81 13.45 -5.19
N LEU A 166 -18.95 12.46 -5.42
CA LEU A 166 -19.19 11.08 -5.04
C LEU A 166 -18.70 10.82 -3.61
N ILE A 167 -19.34 9.88 -2.92
CA ILE A 167 -18.89 9.43 -1.61
C ILE A 167 -17.94 8.25 -1.81
N TYR A 168 -16.72 8.39 -1.30
CA TYR A 168 -15.70 7.35 -1.28
C TYR A 168 -15.65 6.70 0.09
N VAL A 169 -15.48 5.38 0.11
CA VAL A 169 -15.42 4.57 1.33
C VAL A 169 -14.17 3.69 1.25
N ALA A 170 -13.29 3.81 2.23
CA ALA A 170 -12.15 2.92 2.39
C ALA A 170 -12.64 1.51 2.73
N ASN A 171 -12.08 0.46 2.08
CA ASN A 171 -12.60 -0.90 2.21
C ASN A 171 -12.17 -1.64 3.49
N GLY A 172 -11.23 -1.11 4.28
CA GLY A 172 -10.74 -1.73 5.51
C GLY A 172 -9.81 -2.93 5.28
N LEU A 173 -9.19 -3.05 4.10
CA LEU A 173 -8.35 -4.20 3.68
C LEU A 173 -9.10 -5.54 3.67
N ARG A 174 -10.42 -5.52 3.52
CA ARG A 174 -11.24 -6.72 3.44
C ARG A 174 -12.04 -6.76 2.15
N ASN A 175 -12.34 -7.97 1.75
CA ASN A 175 -13.16 -8.22 0.57
C ASN A 175 -14.64 -8.03 0.89
N GLY A 176 -15.41 -7.72 -0.14
CA GLY A 176 -16.87 -7.62 -0.03
C GLY A 176 -17.52 -7.92 -1.38
N SER A 177 -18.76 -8.34 -1.31
CA SER A 177 -19.67 -8.53 -2.45
C SER A 177 -20.88 -7.64 -2.23
N ILE A 178 -20.77 -6.41 -2.72
CA ILE A 178 -21.68 -5.33 -2.38
C ILE A 178 -22.97 -5.43 -3.18
N THR A 179 -24.09 -5.23 -2.50
CA THR A 179 -25.43 -5.15 -3.09
C THR A 179 -26.17 -3.92 -2.56
N GLY A 180 -27.23 -3.50 -3.23
CA GLY A 180 -28.01 -2.31 -2.88
C GLY A 180 -27.88 -1.18 -3.91
N GLY A 181 -28.53 -0.05 -3.62
CA GLY A 181 -28.56 1.10 -4.52
C GLY A 181 -29.06 0.74 -5.94
N LYS A 182 -28.27 1.04 -6.95
CA LYS A 182 -28.53 0.69 -8.37
C LYS A 182 -27.68 -0.49 -8.86
N ILE A 183 -27.07 -1.25 -7.96
CA ILE A 183 -26.29 -2.44 -8.31
C ILE A 183 -27.27 -3.54 -8.73
N THR A 184 -27.18 -3.99 -9.98
CA THR A 184 -28.05 -5.05 -10.55
C THR A 184 -27.51 -6.46 -10.29
N THR A 185 -26.19 -6.59 -10.20
CA THR A 185 -25.48 -7.81 -9.77
C THR A 185 -24.52 -7.43 -8.67
N SER A 186 -24.08 -8.39 -7.84
CA SER A 186 -23.15 -8.05 -6.76
C SER A 186 -21.85 -7.44 -7.30
N LEU A 187 -21.38 -6.38 -6.64
CA LEU A 187 -20.15 -5.65 -6.97
C LEU A 187 -19.02 -6.10 -6.05
N SER A 188 -17.95 -6.68 -6.61
CA SER A 188 -16.76 -7.06 -5.84
C SER A 188 -15.88 -5.85 -5.53
N ILE A 189 -15.45 -5.73 -4.27
CA ILE A 189 -14.45 -4.73 -3.81
C ILE A 189 -13.16 -5.38 -3.34
N ASN A 190 -12.80 -6.54 -3.89
CA ASN A 190 -11.58 -7.24 -3.52
C ASN A 190 -10.33 -6.43 -3.90
N GLY A 191 -9.57 -5.96 -2.90
CA GLY A 191 -8.38 -5.11 -3.09
C GLY A 191 -8.70 -3.70 -3.62
N MET A 192 -9.95 -3.25 -3.49
CA MET A 192 -10.44 -1.97 -4.05
C MET A 192 -11.30 -1.23 -3.03
N ASP A 193 -11.26 0.10 -3.08
CA ASP A 193 -12.19 0.94 -2.35
C ASP A 193 -13.55 0.99 -3.06
N PHE A 194 -14.54 1.56 -2.40
CA PHE A 194 -15.90 1.69 -2.90
C PHE A 194 -16.25 3.17 -3.07
N ARG A 195 -16.99 3.51 -4.13
CA ARG A 195 -17.61 4.85 -4.24
C ARG A 195 -19.02 4.78 -4.80
N PHE A 196 -19.80 5.79 -4.50
CA PHE A 196 -21.17 5.90 -5.00
C PHE A 196 -21.65 7.36 -5.09
N ASN A 197 -22.60 7.60 -5.96
CA ASN A 197 -23.30 8.89 -6.02
C ASN A 197 -24.41 8.90 -4.95
N PRO A 198 -24.38 9.84 -3.98
CA PRO A 198 -25.33 9.82 -2.86
C PRO A 198 -26.77 10.19 -3.26
N SER A 199 -26.97 10.82 -4.43
CA SER A 199 -28.29 11.17 -4.96
C SER A 199 -28.91 10.05 -5.78
N THR A 200 -28.14 9.43 -6.69
CA THR A 200 -28.63 8.41 -7.62
C THR A 200 -28.44 6.97 -7.13
N LEU A 201 -27.54 6.76 -6.18
CA LEU A 201 -27.09 5.47 -5.64
C LEU A 201 -26.46 4.56 -6.71
N VAL A 202 -25.94 5.12 -7.79
CA VAL A 202 -25.04 4.42 -8.71
C VAL A 202 -23.69 4.24 -8.00
N ALA A 203 -23.14 3.03 -8.02
CA ALA A 203 -21.96 2.66 -7.26
C ALA A 203 -20.97 1.84 -8.09
N GLU A 204 -19.69 1.92 -7.75
CA GLU A 204 -18.62 1.17 -8.38
C GLU A 204 -17.45 0.89 -7.41
N SER A 205 -16.63 -0.12 -7.75
CA SER A 205 -15.34 -0.31 -7.14
C SER A 205 -14.31 0.61 -7.78
N VAL A 206 -13.38 1.15 -6.97
CA VAL A 206 -12.34 2.07 -7.45
C VAL A 206 -10.98 1.68 -6.89
N THR A 207 -9.92 2.04 -7.61
CA THR A 207 -8.55 1.84 -7.14
C THR A 207 -8.38 2.40 -5.73
N GLY A 208 -7.71 1.66 -4.88
CA GLY A 208 -7.45 2.02 -3.48
C GLY A 208 -7.71 0.83 -2.59
N TYR A 209 -7.07 0.83 -1.43
CA TYR A 209 -7.23 -0.18 -0.39
C TYR A 209 -6.97 0.47 0.98
N GLY A 210 -7.70 1.55 1.24
CA GLY A 210 -7.62 2.26 2.51
C GLY A 210 -7.93 1.33 3.68
N GLN A 211 -7.05 1.30 4.70
CA GLN A 211 -7.30 0.48 5.88
C GLN A 211 -8.18 1.22 6.89
N PHE A 212 -7.73 2.40 7.36
CA PHE A 212 -8.52 3.26 8.23
C PHE A 212 -8.19 4.74 7.96
N GLY A 213 -8.62 5.24 6.83
CA GLY A 213 -8.42 6.63 6.43
C GLY A 213 -8.39 6.84 4.92
N LEU A 214 -9.06 7.89 4.50
CA LEU A 214 -9.15 8.38 3.14
C LEU A 214 -9.37 9.88 3.16
N THR A 215 -8.66 10.62 2.29
CA THR A 215 -8.76 12.08 2.18
C THR A 215 -8.43 12.56 0.77
N PHE A 216 -8.76 13.81 0.48
CA PHE A 216 -8.39 14.48 -0.77
C PHE A 216 -7.60 15.75 -0.46
N ASP A 217 -6.71 16.15 -1.37
CA ASP A 217 -6.14 17.49 -1.37
C ASP A 217 -6.96 18.47 -2.23
N ASP A 218 -6.58 19.73 -2.20
CA ASP A 218 -7.26 20.79 -2.96
C ASP A 218 -7.13 20.64 -4.49
N ALA A 219 -6.15 19.86 -4.96
CA ALA A 219 -5.99 19.52 -6.39
C ALA A 219 -6.86 18.33 -6.81
N GLY A 220 -7.58 17.71 -5.87
CA GLY A 220 -8.43 16.54 -6.11
C GLY A 220 -7.67 15.21 -6.17
N TYR A 221 -6.45 15.15 -5.65
CA TYR A 221 -5.73 13.89 -5.51
C TYR A 221 -6.21 13.13 -4.28
N ARG A 222 -6.45 11.82 -4.44
CA ARG A 222 -6.91 10.95 -3.38
C ARG A 222 -5.76 10.30 -2.65
N PHE A 223 -5.78 10.38 -1.32
CA PHE A 223 -4.82 9.76 -0.42
C PHE A 223 -5.50 8.77 0.52
N ILE A 224 -4.79 7.71 0.87
CA ILE A 224 -5.21 6.67 1.81
C ILE A 224 -4.06 6.34 2.74
N CYS A 225 -4.36 5.69 3.86
CA CYS A 225 -3.33 5.09 4.73
C CYS A 225 -3.61 3.61 4.97
N THR A 226 -2.56 2.90 5.36
CA THR A 226 -2.63 1.54 5.92
C THR A 226 -1.77 1.52 7.18
N ASN A 227 -1.96 0.55 8.07
CA ASN A 227 -1.30 0.51 9.38
C ASN A 227 0.18 0.92 9.36
N ARG A 228 0.93 0.56 8.31
CA ARG A 228 2.38 0.80 8.22
C ARG A 228 2.78 1.84 7.19
N ASN A 229 1.83 2.36 6.43
CA ASN A 229 2.05 3.32 5.35
C ASN A 229 1.16 4.54 5.61
N PRO A 230 1.70 5.60 6.24
CA PRO A 230 0.89 6.73 6.71
C PRO A 230 0.28 7.54 5.58
N LEU A 231 0.91 7.56 4.40
CA LEU A 231 0.46 8.37 3.28
C LEU A 231 0.74 7.70 1.96
N LYS A 232 -0.30 7.23 1.28
CA LYS A 232 -0.28 6.67 -0.06
C LYS A 232 -1.17 7.50 -0.97
N ARG A 233 -0.80 7.61 -2.25
CA ARG A 233 -1.62 8.28 -3.26
C ARG A 233 -2.14 7.29 -4.29
N VAL A 234 -3.42 7.38 -4.64
CA VAL A 234 -3.99 6.72 -5.80
C VAL A 234 -3.52 7.45 -7.06
N VAL A 235 -2.82 6.75 -7.96
CA VAL A 235 -2.19 7.32 -9.15
C VAL A 235 -2.93 6.93 -10.43
N LEU A 236 -3.30 5.66 -10.57
CA LEU A 236 -4.05 5.13 -11.70
C LEU A 236 -5.43 4.69 -11.24
N GLU A 237 -6.46 5.36 -11.72
CA GLU A 237 -7.85 4.99 -11.44
C GLU A 237 -8.25 3.73 -12.22
N ASP A 238 -9.18 2.97 -11.65
CA ASP A 238 -9.64 1.67 -12.17
C ASP A 238 -10.18 1.74 -13.61
N GLN A 239 -10.81 2.85 -13.97
CA GLN A 239 -11.30 3.06 -15.33
C GLN A 239 -10.19 2.89 -16.39
N TYR A 240 -8.98 3.41 -16.13
CA TYR A 240 -7.85 3.27 -17.05
C TYR A 240 -7.27 1.86 -17.01
N LEU A 241 -7.22 1.25 -15.81
CA LEU A 241 -6.72 -0.11 -15.63
C LEU A 241 -7.61 -1.16 -16.35
N LYS A 242 -8.92 -0.93 -16.42
CA LYS A 242 -9.85 -1.76 -17.22
C LYS A 242 -9.52 -1.77 -18.71
N LEU A 243 -8.90 -0.71 -19.23
CA LEU A 243 -8.42 -0.66 -20.62
C LEU A 243 -7.08 -1.42 -20.80
N ALA A 244 -6.37 -1.69 -19.72
CA ALA A 244 -5.09 -2.37 -19.70
C ALA A 244 -5.19 -3.90 -19.78
N LYS A 245 -6.29 -4.46 -20.30
CA LYS A 245 -6.52 -5.91 -20.35
C LYS A 245 -5.32 -6.65 -20.95
N GLY A 246 -4.61 -7.40 -20.11
CA GLY A 246 -3.41 -8.16 -20.50
C GLY A 246 -2.09 -7.41 -20.48
N LEU A 247 -2.08 -6.14 -20.06
CA LEU A 247 -0.86 -5.41 -19.79
C LEU A 247 -0.45 -5.64 -18.32
N PRO A 248 0.82 -5.93 -18.04
CA PRO A 248 1.30 -6.12 -16.68
C PRO A 248 1.55 -4.75 -16.02
N ILE A 249 0.49 -3.98 -15.76
CA ILE A 249 0.57 -2.75 -14.98
C ILE A 249 0.47 -3.14 -13.51
N GLY A 250 1.62 -3.27 -12.85
CA GLY A 250 1.72 -3.77 -11.47
C GLY A 250 1.25 -2.79 -10.41
N GLY A 251 1.44 -1.49 -10.61
CA GLY A 251 1.18 -0.44 -9.62
C GLY A 251 0.01 0.46 -9.98
N ALA A 252 -0.82 0.78 -9.00
CA ALA A 252 -1.90 1.77 -9.13
C ALA A 252 -1.90 2.79 -7.98
N VAL A 253 -1.26 2.46 -6.87
CA VAL A 253 -1.13 3.26 -5.64
C VAL A 253 0.33 3.41 -5.27
N ALA A 254 0.78 4.60 -4.94
CA ALA A 254 2.17 4.90 -4.60
C ALA A 254 2.33 5.36 -3.15
N ASP A 255 3.43 4.97 -2.51
CA ASP A 255 3.85 5.58 -1.25
C ASP A 255 4.38 7.00 -1.50
N VAL A 256 3.82 7.98 -0.79
CA VAL A 256 4.24 9.38 -0.80
C VAL A 256 5.22 9.62 0.34
N ALA A 257 4.92 9.13 1.53
CA ALA A 257 5.78 9.15 2.70
C ALA A 257 6.65 7.88 2.80
N ALA A 258 7.66 7.92 3.65
CA ALA A 258 8.41 6.74 4.05
C ALA A 258 7.47 5.73 4.72
N ALA A 259 7.56 4.46 4.33
CA ALA A 259 6.60 3.43 4.67
C ALA A 259 7.25 2.20 5.28
N SER A 260 6.48 1.41 6.01
CA SER A 260 6.94 0.14 6.61
C SER A 260 8.20 0.33 7.46
N ALA A 261 9.27 -0.38 7.19
CA ALA A 261 10.53 -0.32 7.92
C ALA A 261 11.26 1.03 7.79
N ASP A 262 10.97 1.80 6.76
CA ASP A 262 11.58 3.12 6.54
C ASP A 262 10.84 4.25 7.25
N SER A 263 9.59 3.99 7.70
CA SER A 263 8.83 4.95 8.52
C SER A 263 9.47 5.11 9.90
N ARG A 264 9.41 6.34 10.44
CA ARG A 264 9.92 6.62 11.80
C ARG A 264 8.93 7.49 12.55
N LEU A 265 8.64 7.07 13.79
CA LEU A 265 7.89 7.82 14.79
C LEU A 265 8.79 8.12 16.00
N TYR A 266 8.50 9.22 16.67
CA TYR A 266 9.25 9.71 17.83
C TYR A 266 8.32 9.92 19.04
N PRO A 267 7.73 8.83 19.58
CA PRO A 267 6.85 8.89 20.74
C PRO A 267 7.61 9.40 21.97
N ILE A 268 6.87 10.02 22.88
CA ILE A 268 7.38 10.44 24.20
C ILE A 268 6.76 9.63 25.35
N SER A 269 5.80 8.76 25.04
CA SER A 269 5.21 7.81 25.97
C SER A 269 6.10 6.57 26.13
N SER A 270 5.96 5.91 27.25
CA SER A 270 6.52 4.58 27.50
C SER A 270 5.51 3.46 27.22
N ALA A 271 4.48 3.75 26.43
CA ALA A 271 3.42 2.79 26.14
C ALA A 271 3.99 1.50 25.53
N TRP A 272 3.60 0.39 26.13
CA TRP A 272 3.86 -0.91 25.59
C TRP A 272 2.85 -1.18 24.47
N THR A 273 3.34 -1.50 23.26
CA THR A 273 2.51 -1.82 22.12
C THR A 273 2.48 -3.33 21.92
N THR A 274 1.31 -3.88 21.61
CA THR A 274 1.15 -5.29 21.29
C THR A 274 1.92 -5.68 20.02
N SER A 275 2.17 -4.70 19.14
CA SER A 275 2.94 -4.83 17.91
C SER A 275 4.42 -4.44 18.09
N ASN A 276 5.08 -5.02 19.06
CA ASN A 276 6.49 -4.74 19.40
C ASN A 276 7.51 -5.01 18.27
N LEU A 277 7.08 -5.66 17.17
CA LEU A 277 7.90 -5.84 15.97
C LEU A 277 8.35 -4.52 15.35
N HIS A 278 7.58 -3.46 15.55
CA HIS A 278 7.71 -2.21 14.82
C HIS A 278 7.81 -0.98 15.72
N ALA A 279 8.41 -1.13 16.88
CA ALA A 279 8.63 0.01 17.79
C ALA A 279 9.29 1.18 17.05
N ASN A 280 8.76 2.40 17.26
CA ASN A 280 9.19 3.61 16.57
C ASN A 280 8.97 3.60 15.03
N GLN A 281 8.05 2.78 14.55
CA GLN A 281 7.53 2.79 13.18
C GLN A 281 6.02 2.88 13.24
N PHE A 282 5.38 3.27 12.14
CA PHE A 282 3.94 3.16 12.05
C PHE A 282 3.48 1.71 12.19
N THR A 283 2.50 1.49 13.06
CA THR A 283 1.87 0.19 13.29
C THR A 283 0.34 0.24 13.24
N ALA A 284 -0.22 1.43 13.41
CA ALA A 284 -1.65 1.69 13.46
C ALA A 284 -2.01 3.02 12.77
N ALA A 285 -1.32 3.37 11.67
CA ALA A 285 -1.62 4.61 10.95
C ALA A 285 -3.09 4.68 10.57
N CYS A 286 -3.79 5.73 11.00
CA CYS A 286 -5.21 5.95 10.77
C CYS A 286 -5.57 7.43 10.70
N GLY A 287 -6.78 7.73 10.23
CA GLY A 287 -7.31 9.10 10.19
C GLY A 287 -6.47 10.06 9.35
N VAL A 288 -5.87 9.59 8.24
CA VAL A 288 -5.08 10.47 7.35
C VAL A 288 -5.92 11.64 6.85
N HIS A 289 -5.37 12.86 6.96
CA HIS A 289 -6.02 14.10 6.55
C HIS A 289 -5.01 15.06 5.90
N VAL A 290 -5.31 15.55 4.70
CA VAL A 290 -4.55 16.66 4.08
C VAL A 290 -5.19 17.96 4.52
N PHE A 291 -4.47 18.73 5.32
CA PHE A 291 -4.96 19.96 5.88
C PHE A 291 -4.92 21.10 4.86
N SER A 292 -6.03 21.84 4.75
CA SER A 292 -6.15 23.02 3.91
C SER A 292 -7.05 24.08 4.56
N GLY A 293 -6.93 24.22 5.87
CA GLY A 293 -7.55 25.29 6.66
C GLY A 293 -6.60 26.48 6.82
N ASN A 294 -7.11 27.57 7.38
CA ASN A 294 -6.35 28.78 7.70
C ASN A 294 -6.14 29.00 9.21
N GLY A 295 -6.59 28.07 10.06
CA GLY A 295 -6.43 28.11 11.51
C GLY A 295 -5.06 27.64 12.02
N LEU A 296 -4.21 27.03 11.16
CA LEU A 296 -2.79 26.73 11.44
C LEU A 296 -1.88 27.72 10.69
N PRO A 297 -0.56 27.77 11.01
CA PRO A 297 0.39 28.57 10.23
C PRO A 297 0.33 28.21 8.73
N GLU A 298 0.52 29.20 7.85
CA GLU A 298 0.35 29.06 6.39
C GLU A 298 1.15 27.89 5.79
N ASN A 299 2.37 27.63 6.29
CA ASN A 299 3.23 26.54 5.82
C ASN A 299 2.72 25.14 6.18
N PHE A 300 1.58 25.02 6.87
CA PHE A 300 0.91 23.76 7.15
C PHE A 300 -0.16 23.40 6.11
N SER A 301 -0.59 24.36 5.31
CA SER A 301 -1.52 24.09 4.20
C SER A 301 -0.92 23.11 3.19
N GLY A 302 -1.70 22.12 2.78
CA GLY A 302 -1.28 21.01 1.91
C GLY A 302 -0.42 19.95 2.59
N ASN A 303 -0.20 20.02 3.91
CA ASN A 303 0.50 18.97 4.64
C ASN A 303 -0.48 17.85 5.02
N ALA A 304 0.02 16.63 5.06
CA ALA A 304 -0.74 15.48 5.55
C ALA A 304 -0.48 15.23 7.04
N PHE A 305 -1.54 14.94 7.78
CA PHE A 305 -1.51 14.53 9.17
C PHE A 305 -2.06 13.12 9.29
N THR A 306 -1.39 12.28 10.08
CA THR A 306 -1.80 10.88 10.28
C THR A 306 -1.65 10.53 11.76
N CYS A 307 -2.68 9.93 12.34
CA CYS A 307 -2.65 9.40 13.70
C CYS A 307 -1.89 8.08 13.77
N ASP A 308 -1.20 7.83 14.87
CA ASP A 308 -0.82 6.48 15.31
C ASP A 308 -1.18 6.33 16.80
N PRO A 309 -2.32 5.68 17.10
CA PRO A 309 -2.79 5.52 18.47
C PRO A 309 -1.90 4.60 19.31
N THR A 310 -1.10 3.73 18.70
CA THR A 310 -0.18 2.86 19.44
C THR A 310 1.05 3.60 19.93
N ALA A 311 1.48 4.63 19.18
CA ALA A 311 2.60 5.50 19.54
C ALA A 311 2.17 6.76 20.31
N ASN A 312 0.88 7.00 20.52
CA ASN A 312 0.30 8.20 21.15
C ASN A 312 0.73 9.50 20.44
N VAL A 313 0.65 9.53 19.09
CA VAL A 313 1.14 10.65 18.28
C VAL A 313 0.18 11.01 17.14
N VAL A 314 0.28 12.28 16.71
CA VAL A 314 -0.14 12.75 15.39
C VAL A 314 1.11 13.16 14.63
N HIS A 315 1.37 12.47 13.52
CA HIS A 315 2.50 12.71 12.63
C HIS A 315 2.14 13.70 11.53
N ARG A 316 3.11 14.51 11.08
CA ARG A 316 2.94 15.45 9.97
C ARG A 316 3.94 15.20 8.87
N GLU A 317 3.47 15.10 7.64
CA GLU A 317 4.23 14.99 6.41
C GLU A 317 4.06 16.23 5.52
N VAL A 318 5.17 16.83 5.10
CA VAL A 318 5.19 17.95 4.16
C VAL A 318 5.27 17.42 2.74
N ILE A 319 4.18 17.51 2.00
CA ILE A 319 4.09 17.01 0.62
C ILE A 319 4.74 18.01 -0.34
N SER A 320 5.52 17.52 -1.30
CA SER A 320 6.12 18.31 -2.37
C SER A 320 5.99 17.60 -3.72
N TYR A 321 5.53 18.30 -4.72
CA TYR A 321 5.43 17.82 -6.09
C TYR A 321 6.63 18.22 -6.97
N ARG A 322 7.62 18.96 -6.43
CA ARG A 322 8.78 19.46 -7.21
C ARG A 322 9.66 18.33 -7.75
N SER A 323 9.98 17.35 -6.91
CA SER A 323 10.87 16.24 -7.29
C SER A 323 10.16 15.10 -8.02
N ASN A 324 8.85 14.96 -7.82
CA ASN A 324 8.01 13.98 -8.49
C ASN A 324 6.60 14.56 -8.72
N PRO A 325 6.38 15.28 -9.84
CA PRO A 325 5.11 15.95 -10.11
C PRO A 325 3.91 15.00 -10.22
N ILE A 326 4.13 13.75 -10.62
CA ILE A 326 3.05 12.77 -10.81
C ILE A 326 2.56 12.20 -9.48
N ILE A 327 3.44 11.87 -8.55
CA ILE A 327 3.08 11.18 -7.30
C ILE A 327 3.08 12.15 -6.12
N GLY A 328 4.00 13.08 -6.09
CA GLY A 328 4.44 13.78 -4.90
C GLY A 328 5.49 12.97 -4.11
N ARG A 329 6.17 13.64 -3.22
CA ARG A 329 7.03 13.04 -2.19
C ARG A 329 6.86 13.86 -0.93
N SER A 330 6.93 13.21 0.21
CA SER A 330 6.87 13.92 1.48
C SER A 330 8.12 13.71 2.33
N LYS A 331 8.22 14.51 3.35
CA LYS A 331 9.20 14.37 4.42
C LYS A 331 8.54 14.73 5.75
N PRO A 332 8.99 14.15 6.87
CA PRO A 332 8.51 14.53 8.18
C PRO A 332 8.58 16.05 8.41
N GLY A 333 7.55 16.61 8.96
CA GLY A 333 7.43 18.06 9.20
C GLY A 333 8.48 18.61 10.16
N ARG A 334 9.08 17.74 11.01
CA ARG A 334 10.18 18.07 11.92
C ARG A 334 11.16 16.91 12.02
N PHE A 335 12.43 17.23 12.27
CA PHE A 335 13.46 16.23 12.48
C PHE A 335 13.34 15.61 13.90
N GLN A 336 13.21 14.30 13.97
CA GLN A 336 13.14 13.50 15.19
C GLN A 336 12.13 14.00 16.24
N THR A 337 11.03 14.57 15.80
CA THR A 337 9.97 15.08 16.70
C THR A 337 8.64 15.04 15.98
N GLU A 338 7.57 14.62 16.68
CA GLU A 338 6.23 14.60 16.13
C GLU A 338 5.54 15.97 16.15
N PHE A 339 4.47 16.12 15.35
CA PHE A 339 3.61 17.30 15.40
C PHE A 339 2.91 17.41 16.76
N LEU A 340 2.29 16.30 17.20
CA LEU A 340 1.72 16.14 18.53
C LEU A 340 2.13 14.77 19.10
N ALA A 341 2.61 14.74 20.33
CA ALA A 341 2.91 13.53 21.07
C ALA A 341 2.48 13.68 22.53
N SER A 342 2.01 12.60 23.14
CA SER A 342 1.61 12.57 24.54
C SER A 342 2.47 11.62 25.38
N LYS A 343 2.74 11.97 26.64
CA LYS A 343 3.27 11.06 27.67
C LYS A 343 2.17 10.12 28.20
N ASN A 344 0.91 10.53 28.08
CA ASN A 344 -0.24 9.78 28.54
C ASN A 344 -0.50 8.59 27.61
N THR A 345 -0.43 7.38 28.15
CA THR A 345 -0.62 6.13 27.42
C THR A 345 -2.07 5.89 26.98
N SER A 346 -3.03 6.58 27.61
CA SER A 346 -4.43 6.53 27.22
C SER A 346 -4.78 7.46 26.04
N PHE A 347 -3.89 8.39 25.64
CA PHE A 347 -4.10 9.21 24.44
C PHE A 347 -4.06 8.34 23.20
N ARG A 348 -5.21 8.19 22.53
CA ARG A 348 -5.40 7.37 21.33
C ARG A 348 -5.99 8.18 20.20
N PRO A 349 -5.18 9.01 19.52
CA PRO A 349 -5.67 9.77 18.38
C PRO A 349 -6.05 8.81 17.25
N VAL A 350 -7.26 8.92 16.71
CA VAL A 350 -7.80 7.98 15.70
C VAL A 350 -8.39 8.65 14.46
N ASN A 351 -8.77 9.93 14.56
CA ASN A 351 -9.34 10.68 13.45
C ASN A 351 -8.94 12.15 13.52
N ILE A 352 -8.90 12.79 12.35
CA ILE A 352 -8.53 14.21 12.20
C ILE A 352 -9.47 14.83 11.17
N CYS A 353 -9.88 16.09 11.39
CA CYS A 353 -10.58 16.88 10.39
C CYS A 353 -10.25 18.38 10.55
N THR A 354 -10.50 19.17 9.49
CA THR A 354 -10.51 20.63 9.54
C THR A 354 -11.86 21.10 10.05
N GLY A 355 -11.86 22.06 10.95
CA GLY A 355 -13.10 22.61 11.53
C GLY A 355 -13.59 23.87 10.83
N PRO A 356 -14.76 24.36 11.27
CA PRO A 356 -15.36 25.60 10.75
C PRO A 356 -14.48 26.82 10.92
N ASP A 357 -13.68 26.86 12.00
CA ASP A 357 -12.71 27.92 12.32
C ASP A 357 -11.36 27.77 11.57
N GLY A 358 -11.27 26.79 10.66
CA GLY A 358 -10.04 26.47 9.92
C GLY A 358 -8.97 25.73 10.73
N SER A 359 -9.23 25.45 12.01
CA SER A 359 -8.32 24.71 12.89
C SER A 359 -8.34 23.21 12.63
N LEU A 360 -7.34 22.51 13.17
CA LEU A 360 -7.25 21.05 13.10
C LEU A 360 -7.89 20.45 14.36
N TYR A 361 -8.82 19.52 14.18
CA TYR A 361 -9.47 18.78 15.27
C TYR A 361 -8.98 17.36 15.33
N VAL A 362 -8.59 16.89 16.53
CA VAL A 362 -8.07 15.56 16.80
C VAL A 362 -9.03 14.80 17.70
N VAL A 363 -9.47 13.64 17.25
CA VAL A 363 -10.36 12.73 18.00
C VAL A 363 -9.50 11.76 18.79
N ASP A 364 -9.63 11.74 20.10
CA ASP A 364 -8.96 10.86 21.06
C ASP A 364 -9.97 9.86 21.65
N MET A 365 -9.83 8.59 21.26
CA MET A 365 -10.66 7.49 21.78
C MET A 365 -10.41 7.21 23.27
N ARG A 366 -9.26 7.61 23.80
CA ARG A 366 -8.86 7.56 25.22
C ARG A 366 -9.00 6.18 25.87
N ARG A 367 -8.26 5.21 25.37
CA ARG A 367 -8.22 3.84 25.89
C ARG A 367 -6.81 3.45 26.33
N GLU A 368 -6.66 2.72 27.43
CA GLU A 368 -5.37 2.14 27.84
C GLU A 368 -4.89 1.09 26.82
N VAL A 369 -5.82 0.32 26.29
CA VAL A 369 -5.53 -0.71 25.30
C VAL A 369 -6.38 -0.50 24.05
N ILE A 370 -5.73 -0.41 22.89
CA ILE A 370 -6.40 -0.29 21.59
C ILE A 370 -5.90 -1.43 20.67
N GLU A 371 -6.41 -2.64 20.93
CA GLU A 371 -6.04 -3.83 20.17
C GLU A 371 -7.20 -4.83 20.12
N HIS A 372 -7.31 -5.54 19.01
CA HIS A 372 -8.31 -6.61 18.90
C HIS A 372 -7.79 -7.88 19.59
N PRO A 373 -8.61 -8.58 20.40
CA PRO A 373 -8.17 -9.78 21.15
C PRO A 373 -7.55 -10.87 20.29
N ASP A 374 -7.95 -11.02 19.01
CA ASP A 374 -7.38 -12.01 18.11
C ASP A 374 -5.90 -11.76 17.78
N PHE A 375 -5.45 -10.51 17.88
CA PHE A 375 -4.05 -10.12 17.62
C PHE A 375 -3.22 -10.00 18.88
N MET A 376 -3.85 -10.16 20.05
CA MET A 376 -3.13 -10.13 21.33
C MET A 376 -2.41 -11.46 21.61
N PRO A 377 -1.17 -11.43 22.11
CA PRO A 377 -0.56 -12.58 22.75
C PRO A 377 -1.43 -13.12 23.88
N SER A 378 -1.39 -14.44 24.09
CA SER A 378 -2.25 -15.11 25.10
C SER A 378 -2.09 -14.53 26.50
N GLU A 379 -0.86 -14.07 26.83
CA GLU A 379 -0.54 -13.48 28.13
C GLU A 379 -1.24 -12.14 28.38
N LEU A 380 -1.64 -11.47 27.32
CA LEU A 380 -2.27 -10.15 27.38
C LEU A 380 -3.79 -10.19 27.25
N LYS A 381 -4.34 -11.30 26.78
CA LYS A 381 -5.81 -11.43 26.61
C LYS A 381 -6.58 -11.31 27.93
N ASN A 382 -5.95 -11.62 29.06
CA ASN A 382 -6.55 -11.61 30.38
C ASN A 382 -6.09 -10.41 31.23
N ARG A 383 -5.59 -9.34 30.63
CA ARG A 383 -5.25 -8.11 31.35
C ARG A 383 -6.51 -7.52 31.99
N PRO A 384 -6.42 -7.05 33.26
CA PRO A 384 -7.58 -6.42 33.92
C PRO A 384 -7.94 -5.05 33.34
N ASP A 385 -7.01 -4.39 32.64
CA ASP A 385 -7.12 -3.03 32.09
C ASP A 385 -7.55 -2.97 30.60
N LEU A 386 -7.96 -4.09 29.99
CA LEU A 386 -8.37 -4.15 28.57
C LEU A 386 -9.44 -3.15 28.19
N ARG A 387 -10.31 -2.80 29.12
CA ARG A 387 -11.40 -1.85 28.90
C ARG A 387 -11.24 -0.52 29.63
N ASN A 388 -10.11 -0.29 30.27
CA ASN A 388 -9.87 0.99 30.95
C ASN A 388 -9.98 2.13 29.92
N GLY A 389 -10.79 3.15 30.27
CA GLY A 389 -11.11 4.28 29.41
C GLY A 389 -12.41 4.10 28.60
N ASP A 390 -13.18 2.99 28.74
CA ASP A 390 -14.43 2.75 27.98
C ASP A 390 -15.60 3.67 28.35
N LYS A 391 -15.40 4.61 29.25
CA LYS A 391 -16.31 5.71 29.60
C LYS A 391 -15.71 7.09 29.35
N SER A 392 -14.58 7.14 28.65
CA SER A 392 -13.84 8.36 28.36
C SER A 392 -13.79 8.62 26.85
N GLY A 393 -13.53 9.86 26.50
CA GLY A 393 -13.33 10.29 25.12
C GLY A 393 -13.06 11.79 25.08
N ARG A 394 -12.26 12.25 24.13
CA ARG A 394 -11.91 13.67 24.02
C ARG A 394 -11.78 14.12 22.58
N ILE A 395 -12.03 15.42 22.36
CA ILE A 395 -11.77 16.10 21.11
C ILE A 395 -10.93 17.34 21.42
N TYR A 396 -9.79 17.44 20.74
CA TYR A 396 -8.89 18.58 20.88
C TYR A 396 -8.91 19.43 19.63
N ARG A 397 -8.91 20.75 19.81
CA ARG A 397 -8.68 21.75 18.76
C ARG A 397 -7.22 22.17 18.77
N ILE A 398 -6.59 22.21 17.61
CA ILE A 398 -5.22 22.71 17.45
C ILE A 398 -5.26 23.90 16.48
N SER A 399 -4.78 25.04 16.95
CA SER A 399 -4.73 26.29 16.20
C SER A 399 -3.35 26.95 16.28
N ARG A 400 -3.14 28.03 15.50
CA ARG A 400 -1.93 28.85 15.59
C ARG A 400 -1.92 29.67 16.90
N LYS A 401 -0.74 29.88 17.49
CA LYS A 401 -0.60 30.60 18.78
C LYS A 401 -1.02 32.06 18.74
N ASP A 402 -0.87 32.73 17.59
CA ASP A 402 -1.18 34.14 17.39
C ASP A 402 -2.65 34.40 17.03
N ASN A 403 -3.47 33.33 17.04
CA ASN A 403 -4.89 33.44 16.73
C ASN A 403 -5.67 33.93 17.97
N SER A 404 -5.57 35.22 18.30
CA SER A 404 -6.22 35.84 19.44
C SER A 404 -7.71 36.18 19.21
N ALA A 405 -8.25 35.96 18.02
CA ALA A 405 -9.63 36.23 17.70
C ALA A 405 -10.29 34.98 17.12
N GLN A 406 -11.01 34.25 17.96
CA GLN A 406 -12.08 33.36 17.48
C GLN A 406 -13.06 34.24 16.70
N GLN A 407 -12.93 34.30 15.38
CA GLN A 407 -13.98 34.88 14.53
C GLN A 407 -15.22 34.05 14.79
N ARG A 408 -16.27 34.68 15.36
CA ARG A 408 -17.59 34.07 15.46
C ARG A 408 -18.00 33.61 14.06
N LEU A 409 -18.13 32.32 13.91
CA LEU A 409 -18.46 31.73 12.62
C LEU A 409 -19.88 32.16 12.22
N ARG A 410 -20.01 32.60 10.99
CA ARG A 410 -21.28 33.03 10.42
C ARG A 410 -21.84 31.91 9.53
N PHE A 411 -22.55 30.99 10.14
CA PHE A 411 -23.16 29.86 9.43
C PHE A 411 -24.31 30.28 8.51
N ASP A 412 -24.92 31.45 8.77
CA ASP A 412 -25.95 32.06 7.91
C ASP A 412 -25.43 32.33 6.47
N LEU A 413 -24.13 32.48 6.29
CA LEU A 413 -23.52 32.75 4.96
C LEU A 413 -23.73 31.61 3.98
N PHE A 414 -23.89 30.36 4.44
CA PHE A 414 -24.23 29.24 3.56
C PHE A 414 -25.64 29.30 2.99
N GLN A 415 -26.56 29.98 3.68
CA GLN A 415 -27.93 30.20 3.21
C GLN A 415 -28.05 31.43 2.30
N THR A 416 -27.23 32.45 2.53
CA THR A 416 -27.34 33.72 1.84
C THR A 416 -26.43 33.87 0.62
N ASP A 417 -25.24 33.23 0.60
CA ASP A 417 -24.27 33.36 -0.49
C ASP A 417 -23.35 32.12 -0.54
N VAL A 418 -23.91 30.96 -0.89
CA VAL A 418 -23.17 29.69 -0.94
C VAL A 418 -22.03 29.71 -1.97
N LEU A 419 -22.16 30.44 -3.09
CA LEU A 419 -21.12 30.54 -4.12
C LEU A 419 -19.88 31.26 -3.61
N LYS A 420 -20.04 32.32 -2.83
CA LYS A 420 -18.93 33.06 -2.24
C LYS A 420 -18.13 32.16 -1.26
N GLN A 421 -18.77 31.19 -0.63
CA GLN A 421 -18.10 30.26 0.27
C GLN A 421 -17.15 29.32 -0.47
N LEU A 422 -17.32 29.13 -1.79
CA LEU A 422 -16.34 28.38 -2.61
C LEU A 422 -15.00 29.11 -2.73
N LEU A 423 -14.94 30.41 -2.48
CA LEU A 423 -13.71 31.23 -2.51
C LEU A 423 -12.98 31.29 -1.16
N SER A 424 -13.52 30.68 -0.11
CA SER A 424 -12.94 30.68 1.23
C SER A 424 -11.54 30.05 1.26
N GLU A 425 -10.64 30.56 2.09
CA GLU A 425 -9.35 29.96 2.38
C GLU A 425 -9.48 28.66 3.20
N ASN A 426 -10.58 28.50 3.95
CA ASN A 426 -10.85 27.31 4.74
C ASN A 426 -11.46 26.19 3.89
N SER A 427 -10.81 25.02 3.83
CA SER A 427 -11.31 23.87 3.07
C SER A 427 -12.66 23.36 3.56
N TRP A 428 -12.91 23.36 4.87
CA TRP A 428 -14.21 22.95 5.42
C TRP A 428 -15.34 23.83 4.84
N THR A 429 -15.11 25.14 4.75
CA THR A 429 -16.09 26.07 4.17
C THR A 429 -16.34 25.77 2.69
N ARG A 430 -15.27 25.60 1.89
CA ARG A 430 -15.38 25.27 0.45
C ARG A 430 -16.09 23.92 0.24
N GLU A 431 -15.76 22.90 1.02
CA GLU A 431 -16.34 21.56 0.93
C GLU A 431 -17.81 21.54 1.35
N THR A 432 -18.15 22.30 2.40
CA THR A 432 -19.53 22.47 2.85
C THR A 432 -20.36 23.19 1.77
N ALA A 433 -19.84 24.26 1.18
CA ALA A 433 -20.51 24.96 0.08
C ALA A 433 -20.74 24.03 -1.12
N GLN A 434 -19.73 23.30 -1.55
CA GLN A 434 -19.86 22.31 -2.61
C GLN A 434 -20.93 21.27 -2.30
N ARG A 435 -20.90 20.70 -1.09
CA ARG A 435 -21.91 19.71 -0.63
C ARG A 435 -23.32 20.26 -0.69
N LEU A 436 -23.53 21.49 -0.18
CA LEU A 436 -24.84 22.15 -0.17
C LEU A 436 -25.37 22.37 -1.59
N ILE A 437 -24.53 22.83 -2.50
CA ILE A 437 -24.88 22.99 -3.92
C ILE A 437 -25.25 21.61 -4.53
N LEU A 438 -24.46 20.59 -4.27
CA LEU A 438 -24.68 19.26 -4.86
C LEU A 438 -25.95 18.58 -4.35
N GLN A 439 -26.28 18.74 -3.06
CA GLN A 439 -27.48 18.14 -2.45
C GLN A 439 -28.78 18.92 -2.74
N SER A 440 -28.67 20.21 -3.11
CA SER A 440 -29.82 21.02 -3.51
C SER A 440 -30.38 20.54 -4.85
N GLY A 441 -31.67 20.31 -4.90
CA GLY A 441 -32.39 19.95 -6.13
C GLY A 441 -32.71 21.13 -7.02
N ASP A 442 -32.73 22.32 -6.46
CA ASP A 442 -33.20 23.58 -7.04
C ASP A 442 -32.07 24.59 -7.33
N PHE A 443 -30.80 24.23 -7.07
CA PHE A 443 -29.68 25.07 -7.41
C PHE A 443 -29.61 25.34 -8.91
N SER A 444 -29.62 26.62 -9.32
CA SER A 444 -29.70 27.05 -10.71
C SER A 444 -28.68 28.14 -11.10
N ASP A 445 -27.92 28.68 -10.15
CA ASP A 445 -26.92 29.72 -10.42
C ASP A 445 -25.61 29.16 -11.00
N PHE A 446 -25.71 28.59 -12.19
CA PHE A 446 -24.54 28.06 -12.91
C PHE A 446 -23.68 29.15 -13.53
N ASP A 447 -24.23 30.36 -13.76
CA ASP A 447 -23.44 31.47 -14.28
C ASP A 447 -22.52 32.04 -13.20
N GLY A 448 -22.96 32.12 -11.95
CA GLY A 448 -22.07 32.45 -10.84
C GLY A 448 -20.91 31.46 -10.66
N LEU A 449 -21.11 30.17 -10.95
CA LEU A 449 -19.98 29.22 -11.00
C LEU A 449 -19.04 29.51 -12.18
N ARG A 450 -19.53 29.93 -13.35
CA ARG A 450 -18.71 30.33 -14.52
C ARG A 450 -17.92 31.63 -14.27
N ASP A 451 -18.49 32.54 -13.51
CA ASP A 451 -17.79 33.75 -13.09
C ASP A 451 -16.56 33.40 -12.24
N ILE A 452 -16.67 32.40 -11.36
CA ILE A 452 -15.50 31.91 -10.60
C ILE A 452 -14.42 31.34 -11.52
N LEU A 453 -14.81 30.63 -12.61
CA LEU A 453 -13.82 30.03 -13.54
C LEU A 453 -13.00 31.08 -14.27
N SER A 454 -13.59 32.26 -14.57
CA SER A 454 -12.96 33.34 -15.32
C SER A 454 -12.32 34.43 -14.45
N MET A 455 -12.48 34.35 -13.11
CA MET A 455 -11.96 35.33 -12.15
C MET A 455 -10.45 35.12 -11.95
N GLU A 456 -9.62 36.04 -12.46
CA GLU A 456 -8.14 35.97 -12.33
C GLU A 456 -7.66 35.92 -10.87
N SER A 457 -8.39 36.50 -9.93
CA SER A 457 -8.08 36.47 -8.51
C SER A 457 -8.57 35.25 -7.76
N ALA A 458 -9.33 34.34 -8.43
CA ALA A 458 -9.85 33.17 -7.77
C ALA A 458 -8.70 32.21 -7.39
N PRO A 459 -8.68 31.68 -6.16
CA PRO A 459 -7.73 30.64 -5.77
C PRO A 459 -7.85 29.41 -6.67
N PRO A 460 -6.73 28.75 -7.01
CA PRO A 460 -6.74 27.54 -7.85
C PRO A 460 -7.73 26.46 -7.39
N ASN A 461 -7.83 26.22 -6.08
CA ASN A 461 -8.76 25.27 -5.48
C ASN A 461 -10.24 25.64 -5.67
N SER A 462 -10.57 26.94 -5.72
CA SER A 462 -11.93 27.42 -5.99
C SER A 462 -12.35 27.15 -7.45
N ILE A 463 -11.44 27.38 -8.39
CA ILE A 463 -11.65 27.05 -9.82
C ILE A 463 -11.88 25.54 -9.99
N ILE A 464 -11.06 24.70 -9.34
CA ILE A 464 -11.22 23.24 -9.35
C ILE A 464 -12.59 22.83 -8.80
N ARG A 465 -13.04 23.45 -7.69
CA ARG A 465 -14.36 23.16 -7.09
C ARG A 465 -15.51 23.61 -7.99
N ALA A 466 -15.43 24.78 -8.61
CA ALA A 466 -16.44 25.25 -9.53
C ALA A 466 -16.58 24.33 -10.76
N LEU A 467 -15.46 23.91 -11.37
CA LEU A 467 -15.44 22.90 -12.45
C LEU A 467 -16.07 21.58 -11.99
N ALA A 468 -15.72 21.14 -10.81
CA ALA A 468 -16.23 19.88 -10.26
C ALA A 468 -17.75 19.92 -10.03
N VAL A 469 -18.28 21.04 -9.53
CA VAL A 469 -19.72 21.24 -9.34
C VAL A 469 -20.48 21.28 -10.68
N LEU A 470 -19.97 22.03 -11.65
CA LEU A 470 -20.56 22.07 -13.01
C LEU A 470 -20.61 20.67 -13.63
N SER A 471 -19.53 19.92 -13.50
CA SER A 471 -19.44 18.54 -13.99
C SER A 471 -20.44 17.61 -13.30
N ALA A 472 -20.47 17.62 -11.96
CA ALA A 472 -21.35 16.77 -11.15
C ALA A 472 -22.84 17.06 -11.38
N LYS A 473 -23.18 18.34 -11.65
CA LYS A 473 -24.53 18.80 -12.04
C LYS A 473 -24.85 18.60 -13.52
N MET A 474 -23.92 18.07 -14.33
CA MET A 474 -24.05 17.90 -15.79
C MET A 474 -24.29 19.21 -16.54
N GLN A 475 -23.72 20.31 -16.07
CA GLN A 475 -23.83 21.66 -16.64
C GLN A 475 -22.52 22.18 -17.25
N LEU A 476 -21.45 21.36 -17.17
CA LEU A 476 -20.16 21.71 -17.76
C LEU A 476 -20.22 21.71 -19.27
N LYS A 477 -19.67 22.75 -19.90
CA LYS A 477 -19.56 22.95 -21.35
C LYS A 477 -18.10 23.11 -21.74
N GLU A 478 -17.78 22.86 -23.02
CA GLU A 478 -16.43 23.05 -23.57
C GLU A 478 -15.88 24.46 -23.34
N ALA A 479 -16.75 25.50 -23.50
CA ALA A 479 -16.38 26.89 -23.25
C ALA A 479 -15.95 27.17 -21.80
N ASP A 480 -16.47 26.41 -20.83
CA ASP A 480 -16.13 26.57 -19.42
C ASP A 480 -14.67 26.16 -19.13
N LEU A 481 -14.02 25.46 -20.06
CA LEU A 481 -12.64 24.95 -19.94
C LEU A 481 -11.59 25.91 -20.55
N GLU A 482 -11.99 26.96 -21.25
CA GLU A 482 -11.06 27.88 -21.95
C GLU A 482 -10.03 28.53 -21.01
N PHE A 483 -10.48 29.15 -19.94
CA PHE A 483 -9.61 29.80 -18.96
C PHE A 483 -8.89 28.77 -18.08
N PRO A 484 -9.54 27.77 -17.46
CA PRO A 484 -8.87 26.76 -16.64
C PRO A 484 -7.79 25.98 -17.39
N ALA A 485 -7.96 25.70 -18.68
CA ALA A 485 -6.99 24.99 -19.51
C ALA A 485 -5.70 25.78 -19.77
N ARG A 486 -5.73 27.11 -19.63
CA ARG A 486 -4.57 28.01 -19.82
C ARG A 486 -4.06 28.59 -18.49
N HIS A 487 -4.63 28.19 -17.37
CA HIS A 487 -4.30 28.70 -16.06
C HIS A 487 -2.81 28.51 -15.71
N PRO A 488 -2.13 29.46 -15.03
CA PRO A 488 -0.73 29.32 -14.61
C PRO A 488 -0.47 28.06 -13.75
N SER A 489 -1.42 27.68 -12.87
CA SER A 489 -1.32 26.49 -12.04
C SER A 489 -1.49 25.21 -12.86
N GLY A 490 -0.49 24.34 -12.86
CA GLY A 490 -0.59 23.01 -13.47
C GLY A 490 -1.69 22.15 -12.85
N GLN A 491 -2.03 22.34 -11.58
CA GLN A 491 -3.12 21.63 -10.91
C GLN A 491 -4.49 21.96 -11.53
N VAL A 492 -4.74 23.23 -11.83
CA VAL A 492 -5.97 23.67 -12.51
C VAL A 492 -6.03 23.12 -13.92
N ARG A 493 -4.91 23.23 -14.70
CA ARG A 493 -4.85 22.69 -16.07
C ARG A 493 -5.08 21.17 -16.07
N ARG A 494 -4.44 20.44 -15.15
CA ARG A 494 -4.64 19.01 -15.01
C ARG A 494 -6.10 18.64 -14.73
N PHE A 495 -6.75 19.37 -13.82
CA PHE A 495 -8.15 19.15 -13.50
C PHE A 495 -9.05 19.50 -14.68
N ALA A 496 -8.77 20.58 -15.43
CA ALA A 496 -9.48 20.92 -16.66
C ALA A 496 -9.34 19.83 -17.73
N VAL A 497 -8.14 19.27 -17.92
CA VAL A 497 -7.89 18.12 -18.80
C VAL A 497 -8.71 16.90 -18.38
N LYS A 498 -8.84 16.65 -17.07
CA LYS A 498 -9.71 15.56 -16.56
C LYS A 498 -11.19 15.85 -16.89
N GLN A 499 -11.62 17.10 -16.87
CA GLN A 499 -12.99 17.47 -17.27
C GLN A 499 -13.22 17.39 -18.78
N MET A 500 -12.21 17.68 -19.60
CA MET A 500 -12.23 17.44 -21.06
C MET A 500 -12.50 15.97 -21.40
N GLU A 501 -11.98 15.04 -20.58
CA GLU A 501 -12.27 13.61 -20.70
C GLU A 501 -13.77 13.32 -20.57
N THR A 502 -14.45 13.98 -19.64
CA THR A 502 -15.90 13.81 -19.40
C THR A 502 -16.74 14.35 -20.57
N LEU A 503 -16.26 15.41 -21.25
CA LEU A 503 -16.91 16.00 -22.42
C LEU A 503 -16.52 15.35 -23.75
N ASP A 504 -15.64 14.37 -23.74
CA ASP A 504 -15.06 13.74 -24.94
C ASP A 504 -14.39 14.75 -25.90
N SER A 505 -13.67 15.73 -25.35
CA SER A 505 -13.08 16.84 -26.06
C SER A 505 -11.96 16.42 -27.01
N ASP A 506 -11.93 16.94 -28.24
CA ASP A 506 -10.83 16.74 -29.19
C ASP A 506 -9.53 17.45 -28.77
N ARG A 507 -9.61 18.44 -27.89
CA ARG A 507 -8.49 19.24 -27.42
C ARG A 507 -7.54 18.51 -26.50
N LEU A 508 -7.90 17.33 -25.99
CA LEU A 508 -7.05 16.53 -25.09
C LEU A 508 -5.62 16.36 -25.59
N ILE A 509 -5.45 16.25 -26.93
CA ILE A 509 -4.12 16.03 -27.53
C ILE A 509 -3.20 17.24 -27.40
N GLU A 510 -3.72 18.46 -27.24
CA GLU A 510 -2.93 19.69 -27.07
C GLU A 510 -2.09 19.64 -25.77
N PHE A 511 -2.51 18.85 -24.76
CA PHE A 511 -1.91 18.80 -23.44
C PHE A 511 -0.89 17.68 -23.21
N ILE A 512 -0.66 16.80 -24.21
CA ILE A 512 0.36 15.73 -24.09
C ILE A 512 1.80 16.29 -24.03
N GLU A 513 2.00 17.54 -24.44
CA GLU A 513 3.27 18.27 -24.40
C GLU A 513 3.29 19.42 -23.36
N ASP A 514 2.29 19.53 -22.49
CA ASP A 514 2.24 20.56 -21.44
C ASP A 514 3.57 20.60 -20.64
N VAL A 515 3.95 21.80 -20.19
CA VAL A 515 5.18 21.99 -19.40
C VAL A 515 5.17 21.21 -18.08
N ASP A 516 3.98 20.99 -17.50
CA ASP A 516 3.81 20.24 -16.24
C ASP A 516 3.66 18.72 -16.52
N PRO A 517 4.54 17.86 -15.98
CA PRO A 517 4.44 16.42 -16.17
C PRO A 517 3.13 15.78 -15.66
N ALA A 518 2.49 16.37 -14.64
CA ALA A 518 1.20 15.87 -14.13
C ALA A 518 0.06 16.17 -15.11
N VAL A 519 0.13 17.29 -15.83
CA VAL A 519 -0.81 17.62 -16.92
C VAL A 519 -0.62 16.66 -18.09
N ARG A 520 0.63 16.44 -18.55
CA ARG A 520 0.93 15.46 -19.62
C ARG A 520 0.45 14.05 -19.26
N PHE A 521 0.68 13.64 -18.01
CA PHE A 521 0.24 12.34 -17.50
C PHE A 521 -1.29 12.17 -17.58
N GLN A 522 -2.03 13.19 -17.11
CA GLN A 522 -3.50 13.18 -17.20
C GLN A 522 -3.97 13.22 -18.65
N ALA A 523 -3.35 14.05 -19.50
CA ALA A 523 -3.74 14.15 -20.92
C ALA A 523 -3.60 12.83 -21.65
N LEU A 524 -2.49 12.10 -21.41
CA LEU A 524 -2.30 10.75 -21.96
C LEU A 524 -3.38 9.78 -21.49
N LEU A 525 -3.71 9.78 -20.20
CA LEU A 525 -4.76 8.94 -19.63
C LEU A 525 -6.10 9.25 -20.27
N SER A 526 -6.45 10.53 -20.40
CA SER A 526 -7.71 11.00 -20.97
C SER A 526 -7.82 10.70 -22.47
N CYS A 527 -6.71 10.86 -23.24
CA CYS A 527 -6.65 10.45 -24.64
C CYS A 527 -6.90 8.94 -24.79
N VAL A 528 -6.28 8.13 -23.94
CA VAL A 528 -6.47 6.68 -23.95
C VAL A 528 -7.90 6.29 -23.61
N TRP A 529 -8.52 6.96 -22.64
CA TRP A 529 -9.90 6.73 -22.21
C TRP A 529 -10.90 7.03 -23.32
N ASN A 530 -10.77 8.20 -23.98
CA ASN A 530 -11.65 8.65 -25.05
C ASN A 530 -11.25 8.06 -26.42
N GLY A 531 -10.30 7.13 -26.48
CA GLY A 531 -9.89 6.47 -27.72
C GLY A 531 -9.17 7.39 -28.72
N ARG A 532 -8.64 8.55 -28.28
CA ARG A 532 -7.88 9.46 -29.13
C ARG A 532 -6.55 8.82 -29.55
N LYS A 533 -6.24 8.87 -30.83
CA LYS A 533 -5.00 8.33 -31.37
C LYS A 533 -3.88 9.35 -31.17
N ILE A 534 -2.85 8.93 -30.45
CA ILE A 534 -1.59 9.68 -30.30
C ILE A 534 -0.62 9.14 -31.36
N ASP A 535 0.05 10.01 -32.09
CA ASP A 535 1.03 9.58 -33.08
C ASP A 535 2.27 8.96 -32.41
N VAL A 536 2.99 8.16 -33.16
CA VAL A 536 4.13 7.39 -32.64
C VAL A 536 5.30 8.31 -32.27
N ASP A 537 5.47 9.43 -32.98
CA ASP A 537 6.56 10.40 -32.72
C ASP A 537 6.28 11.16 -31.41
N GLY A 538 5.02 11.51 -31.14
CA GLY A 538 4.58 12.07 -29.85
C GLY A 538 4.83 11.11 -28.69
N LEU A 539 4.48 9.83 -28.86
CA LEU A 539 4.75 8.81 -27.83
C LEU A 539 6.26 8.59 -27.61
N GLN A 540 7.07 8.59 -28.68
CA GLN A 540 8.53 8.51 -28.56
C GLN A 540 9.10 9.71 -27.78
N ASN A 541 8.69 10.94 -28.11
CA ASN A 541 9.14 12.16 -27.43
C ASN A 541 8.80 12.12 -25.92
N ILE A 542 7.59 11.69 -25.58
CA ILE A 542 7.18 11.51 -24.17
C ILE A 542 8.03 10.44 -23.48
N ALA A 543 8.27 9.31 -24.15
CA ALA A 543 9.09 8.22 -23.61
C ALA A 543 10.54 8.68 -23.36
N GLU A 544 11.14 9.42 -24.30
CA GLU A 544 12.50 9.96 -24.16
C GLU A 544 12.62 10.99 -23.05
N LYS A 545 11.63 11.86 -22.85
CA LYS A 545 11.60 12.87 -21.78
C LYS A 545 11.34 12.29 -20.40
N ASN A 546 10.51 11.24 -20.28
CA ASN A 546 9.97 10.76 -19.01
C ASN A 546 10.15 9.24 -18.80
N GLY A 547 10.98 8.55 -19.57
CA GLY A 547 11.12 7.09 -19.55
C GLY A 547 11.70 6.51 -18.25
N ASP A 548 12.29 7.31 -17.41
CA ASP A 548 12.74 6.97 -16.05
C ASP A 548 11.58 6.87 -15.05
N ASN A 549 10.47 7.56 -15.32
CA ASN A 549 9.30 7.53 -14.43
C ASN A 549 8.43 6.27 -14.71
N PRO A 550 8.25 5.36 -13.73
CA PRO A 550 7.52 4.11 -13.93
C PRO A 550 6.02 4.33 -14.23
N TRP A 551 5.43 5.41 -13.72
CA TRP A 551 4.03 5.75 -13.96
C TRP A 551 3.80 6.22 -15.39
N MET A 552 4.68 7.10 -15.87
CA MET A 552 4.63 7.54 -17.25
C MET A 552 4.83 6.37 -18.22
N ARG A 553 5.77 5.45 -17.93
CA ARG A 553 5.94 4.22 -18.71
C ARG A 553 4.64 3.40 -18.79
N SER A 554 3.94 3.24 -17.67
CA SER A 554 2.67 2.51 -17.62
C SER A 554 1.62 3.13 -18.54
N VAL A 555 1.53 4.44 -18.58
CA VAL A 555 0.57 5.15 -19.45
C VAL A 555 0.99 5.11 -20.91
N VAL A 556 2.29 5.21 -21.22
CA VAL A 556 2.80 5.05 -22.60
C VAL A 556 2.53 3.63 -23.11
N LEU A 557 2.72 2.58 -22.27
CA LEU A 557 2.34 1.21 -22.62
C LEU A 557 0.83 1.12 -22.92
N LEU A 558 0.01 1.76 -22.10
CA LEU A 558 -1.43 1.79 -22.27
C LEU A 558 -1.84 2.52 -23.56
N ALA A 559 -1.18 3.64 -23.86
CA ALA A 559 -1.40 4.40 -25.11
C ALA A 559 -1.00 3.62 -26.36
N SER A 560 0.05 2.80 -26.25
CA SER A 560 0.57 1.95 -27.34
C SER A 560 -0.18 0.63 -27.49
N ARG A 561 -1.26 0.38 -26.72
CA ARG A 561 -1.95 -0.93 -26.70
C ARG A 561 -2.49 -1.39 -28.05
N ASN A 562 -2.78 -0.47 -28.96
CA ASN A 562 -3.31 -0.81 -30.28
C ASN A 562 -2.19 -1.17 -31.26
N ASP A 563 -1.07 -0.47 -31.22
CA ASP A 563 0.09 -0.70 -32.08
C ASP A 563 1.42 -0.58 -31.27
N PRO A 564 1.79 -1.57 -30.48
CA PRO A 564 3.04 -1.56 -29.74
C PRO A 564 4.28 -1.70 -30.65
N ASN A 565 4.13 -2.30 -31.85
CA ASN A 565 5.23 -2.49 -32.79
C ASN A 565 5.81 -1.17 -33.28
N ALA A 566 4.94 -0.23 -33.68
CA ALA A 566 5.39 1.05 -34.22
C ALA A 566 6.25 1.83 -33.23
N LEU A 567 5.84 1.90 -31.95
CA LEU A 567 6.67 2.56 -30.93
C LEU A 567 7.93 1.77 -30.63
N LEU A 568 7.86 0.45 -30.53
CA LEU A 568 9.04 -0.38 -30.26
C LEU A 568 10.09 -0.20 -31.37
N ALA A 569 9.71 -0.20 -32.64
CA ALA A 569 10.62 0.02 -33.76
C ALA A 569 11.33 1.39 -33.66
N LYS A 570 10.61 2.45 -33.30
CA LYS A 570 11.20 3.78 -33.05
C LYS A 570 12.22 3.75 -31.92
N LEU A 571 11.90 3.13 -30.79
CA LEU A 571 12.80 3.04 -29.63
C LEU A 571 14.06 2.22 -29.94
N LEU A 572 13.95 1.16 -30.73
CA LEU A 572 15.09 0.36 -31.18
C LEU A 572 16.03 1.13 -32.12
N GLY A 573 15.58 2.19 -32.77
CA GLY A 573 16.39 3.12 -33.58
C GLY A 573 17.20 4.13 -32.76
N VAL A 574 17.03 4.23 -31.46
CA VAL A 574 17.77 5.17 -30.58
C VAL A 574 19.21 4.72 -30.39
N ASN A 575 20.16 5.56 -30.85
CA ASN A 575 21.58 5.21 -30.85
C ASN A 575 22.33 5.63 -29.57
N SER A 576 21.76 6.45 -28.69
CA SER A 576 22.39 6.87 -27.43
C SER A 576 22.34 5.73 -26.38
N SER A 577 23.49 5.35 -25.85
CA SER A 577 23.58 4.31 -24.81
C SER A 577 22.86 4.71 -23.51
N GLU A 578 22.93 5.98 -23.13
CA GLU A 578 22.27 6.51 -21.94
C GLU A 578 20.75 6.56 -22.11
N THR A 579 20.26 7.09 -23.22
CA THR A 579 18.84 7.10 -23.56
C THR A 579 18.31 5.67 -23.69
N GLY A 580 19.04 4.77 -24.36
CA GLY A 580 18.68 3.36 -24.48
C GLY A 580 18.51 2.66 -23.12
N ALA A 581 19.39 2.94 -22.14
CA ALA A 581 19.28 2.38 -20.80
C ALA A 581 18.04 2.88 -20.07
N ARG A 582 17.65 4.15 -20.24
CA ARG A 582 16.41 4.70 -19.65
C ARG A 582 15.15 4.12 -20.28
N LEU A 583 15.18 3.86 -21.59
CA LEU A 583 14.04 3.33 -22.35
C LEU A 583 13.93 1.79 -22.27
N GLU A 584 14.96 1.09 -21.80
CA GLU A 584 14.96 -0.38 -21.73
C GLU A 584 13.69 -0.95 -21.03
N PRO A 585 13.25 -0.48 -19.84
CA PRO A 585 12.06 -1.03 -19.21
C PRO A 585 10.78 -0.86 -20.04
N LEU A 586 10.65 0.25 -20.77
CA LEU A 586 9.52 0.49 -21.67
C LEU A 586 9.57 -0.44 -22.89
N ALA A 587 10.73 -0.53 -23.54
CA ALA A 587 10.91 -1.39 -24.71
C ALA A 587 10.66 -2.87 -24.38
N LEU A 588 11.06 -3.34 -23.17
CA LEU A 588 10.76 -4.69 -22.71
C LEU A 588 9.25 -4.90 -22.48
N GLY A 589 8.56 -3.89 -21.96
CA GLY A 589 7.10 -3.90 -21.83
C GLY A 589 6.40 -4.00 -23.18
N LEU A 590 6.81 -3.17 -24.14
CA LEU A 590 6.29 -3.21 -25.52
C LEU A 590 6.57 -4.57 -26.19
N ALA A 591 7.78 -5.12 -26.04
CA ALA A 591 8.13 -6.43 -26.58
C ALA A 591 7.18 -7.54 -26.11
N LYS A 592 6.85 -7.57 -24.82
CA LYS A 592 5.87 -8.51 -24.25
C LYS A 592 4.47 -8.32 -24.86
N MET A 593 4.05 -7.07 -25.06
CA MET A 593 2.77 -6.76 -25.71
C MET A 593 2.74 -7.26 -27.16
N VAL A 594 3.83 -7.05 -27.89
CA VAL A 594 3.98 -7.54 -29.28
C VAL A 594 3.84 -9.07 -29.34
N VAL A 595 4.63 -9.79 -28.52
CA VAL A 595 4.57 -11.27 -28.48
C VAL A 595 3.18 -11.78 -28.11
N SER A 596 2.49 -11.11 -27.19
CA SER A 596 1.16 -11.53 -26.75
C SER A 596 0.05 -11.33 -27.81
N LYS A 597 0.29 -10.48 -28.80
CA LYS A 597 -0.68 -10.12 -29.85
C LYS A 597 -0.40 -10.72 -31.22
N ASN A 598 0.88 -10.91 -31.52
CA ASN A 598 1.32 -11.17 -32.87
C ASN A 598 1.40 -12.67 -33.16
N SER A 599 1.35 -12.97 -34.45
CA SER A 599 1.65 -14.31 -34.98
C SER A 599 3.11 -14.70 -34.73
N GLN A 600 3.40 -15.97 -34.84
CA GLN A 600 4.77 -16.48 -34.72
C GLN A 600 5.71 -15.86 -35.78
N ASP A 601 5.20 -15.57 -36.98
CA ASP A 601 5.99 -14.99 -38.07
C ASP A 601 6.38 -13.52 -37.74
N GLU A 602 5.49 -12.72 -37.21
CA GLU A 602 5.77 -11.35 -36.76
C GLU A 602 6.75 -11.32 -35.59
N THR A 603 6.62 -12.26 -34.65
CA THR A 603 7.59 -12.42 -33.56
C THR A 603 8.99 -12.76 -34.09
N ILE A 604 9.10 -13.63 -35.10
CA ILE A 604 10.38 -13.95 -35.74
C ILE A 604 10.94 -12.74 -36.49
N ALA A 605 10.12 -12.01 -37.23
CA ALA A 605 10.55 -10.77 -37.91
C ALA A 605 11.11 -9.73 -36.96
N LEU A 606 10.50 -9.55 -35.80
CA LEU A 606 10.99 -8.64 -34.75
C LEU A 606 12.32 -9.12 -34.15
N LEU A 607 12.44 -10.42 -33.90
CA LEU A 607 13.71 -11.01 -33.44
C LEU A 607 14.82 -10.86 -34.49
N ASP A 608 14.50 -11.03 -35.77
CA ASP A 608 15.41 -10.82 -36.89
C ASP A 608 15.91 -9.37 -36.93
N ASP A 609 15.01 -8.39 -36.81
CA ASP A 609 15.37 -6.98 -36.70
C ASP A 609 16.25 -6.69 -35.48
N CYS A 610 15.89 -7.22 -34.30
CA CYS A 610 16.66 -7.01 -33.08
C CYS A 610 18.09 -7.57 -33.15
N LEU A 611 18.30 -8.72 -33.81
CA LEU A 611 19.54 -9.48 -33.77
C LEU A 611 20.42 -9.31 -35.01
N PHE A 612 19.82 -8.97 -36.15
CA PHE A 612 20.52 -9.06 -37.45
C PHE A 612 20.47 -7.78 -38.29
N SER A 613 19.76 -6.73 -37.87
CA SER A 613 19.67 -5.46 -38.59
C SER A 613 20.98 -4.65 -38.57
N THR A 614 21.90 -5.00 -37.68
CA THR A 614 23.25 -4.38 -37.53
C THR A 614 24.28 -5.46 -37.27
N ASP A 615 25.56 -5.21 -37.62
CA ASP A 615 26.67 -6.16 -37.39
C ASP A 615 26.84 -6.51 -35.89
N VAL A 616 26.59 -5.54 -34.98
CA VAL A 616 26.63 -5.71 -33.55
C VAL A 616 25.33 -5.10 -32.94
N PRO A 617 24.40 -5.93 -32.49
CA PRO A 617 23.18 -5.43 -31.91
C PRO A 617 23.44 -4.57 -30.65
N SER A 618 22.78 -3.41 -30.54
CA SER A 618 22.86 -2.57 -29.35
C SER A 618 22.40 -3.34 -28.08
N ARG A 619 22.79 -2.84 -26.92
CA ARG A 619 22.34 -3.43 -25.63
C ARG A 619 20.83 -3.54 -25.55
N LEU A 620 20.11 -2.49 -25.97
CA LEU A 620 18.65 -2.46 -25.96
C LEU A 620 18.05 -3.57 -26.87
N ARG A 621 18.56 -3.71 -28.09
CA ARG A 621 18.12 -4.75 -29.04
C ARG A 621 18.33 -6.16 -28.48
N ARG A 622 19.48 -6.41 -27.84
CA ARG A 622 19.75 -7.71 -27.18
C ARG A 622 18.79 -7.98 -26.01
N ALA A 623 18.51 -6.99 -25.18
CA ALA A 623 17.60 -7.13 -24.03
C ALA A 623 16.16 -7.40 -24.49
N VAL A 624 15.71 -6.75 -25.57
CA VAL A 624 14.42 -7.02 -26.20
C VAL A 624 14.36 -8.44 -26.78
N ALA A 625 15.39 -8.83 -27.53
CA ALA A 625 15.48 -10.18 -28.10
C ALA A 625 15.49 -11.28 -27.02
N GLU A 626 16.26 -11.11 -25.94
CA GLU A 626 16.27 -12.00 -24.80
C GLU A 626 14.85 -12.14 -24.20
N THR A 627 14.17 -11.02 -23.97
CA THR A 627 12.83 -11.02 -23.38
C THR A 627 11.85 -11.82 -24.23
N ILE A 628 11.85 -11.60 -25.55
CA ILE A 628 10.99 -12.33 -26.50
C ILE A 628 11.35 -13.84 -26.50
N LEU A 629 12.61 -14.18 -26.60
CA LEU A 629 13.06 -15.58 -26.64
C LEU A 629 12.74 -16.33 -25.34
N VAL A 630 12.84 -15.66 -24.19
CA VAL A 630 12.45 -16.24 -22.89
C VAL A 630 10.95 -16.56 -22.86
N ASP A 631 10.08 -15.67 -23.36
CA ASP A 631 8.65 -15.91 -23.41
C ASP A 631 8.31 -17.02 -24.43
N VAL A 632 8.98 -17.04 -25.59
CA VAL A 632 8.89 -18.14 -26.58
C VAL A 632 9.35 -19.49 -25.98
N PHE A 633 10.43 -19.48 -25.19
CA PHE A 633 10.91 -20.67 -24.47
C PHE A 633 9.87 -21.20 -23.47
N ARG A 634 9.30 -20.31 -22.67
CA ARG A 634 8.23 -20.64 -21.70
C ARG A 634 7.00 -21.22 -22.36
N ALA A 635 6.67 -20.74 -23.56
CA ALA A 635 5.56 -21.25 -24.37
C ALA A 635 5.85 -22.58 -25.09
N GLY A 636 7.06 -23.17 -24.91
CA GLY A 636 7.46 -24.42 -25.55
C GLY A 636 7.74 -24.34 -27.07
N ASN A 637 7.83 -23.12 -27.61
CA ASN A 637 8.00 -22.88 -29.06
C ASN A 637 9.44 -22.54 -29.48
N LEU A 638 10.39 -22.54 -28.55
CA LEU A 638 11.77 -22.06 -28.80
C LEU A 638 12.46 -22.86 -29.92
N GLY A 639 12.32 -24.18 -29.95
CA GLY A 639 12.97 -25.03 -30.95
C GLY A 639 12.59 -24.65 -32.40
N ARG A 640 11.31 -24.33 -32.62
CA ARG A 640 10.80 -23.90 -33.91
C ARG A 640 11.31 -22.51 -34.33
N VAL A 641 11.24 -21.56 -33.39
CA VAL A 641 11.72 -20.18 -33.60
C VAL A 641 13.23 -20.16 -33.82
N ARG A 642 13.98 -20.88 -33.01
CA ARG A 642 15.45 -21.04 -33.13
C ARG A 642 15.82 -21.58 -34.50
N LYS A 643 15.16 -22.64 -34.97
CA LYS A 643 15.44 -23.23 -36.28
C LYS A 643 15.30 -22.23 -37.42
N ARG A 644 14.33 -21.33 -37.38
CA ARG A 644 14.16 -20.28 -38.41
C ARG A 644 15.21 -19.18 -38.31
N LEU A 645 15.51 -18.70 -37.11
CA LEU A 645 16.48 -17.61 -36.90
C LEU A 645 17.93 -18.04 -37.23
N VAL A 646 18.33 -19.27 -36.92
CA VAL A 646 19.72 -19.73 -37.01
C VAL A 646 20.09 -20.25 -38.41
N GLN A 647 19.16 -20.26 -39.36
CA GLN A 647 19.45 -20.66 -40.75
C GLN A 647 20.16 -19.63 -41.60
N SER A 648 20.30 -18.38 -41.15
CA SER A 648 20.95 -17.28 -41.89
C SER A 648 22.49 -17.25 -41.73
N SER A 649 23.20 -16.72 -42.69
CA SER A 649 24.67 -16.49 -42.58
C SER A 649 24.99 -15.47 -41.47
N LEU A 650 24.06 -14.57 -41.16
CA LEU A 650 24.17 -13.60 -40.07
C LEU A 650 24.15 -14.26 -38.70
N ALA A 651 23.41 -15.37 -38.55
CA ALA A 651 23.38 -16.14 -37.30
C ALA A 651 24.76 -16.69 -36.90
N SER A 652 25.57 -17.15 -37.86
CA SER A 652 26.94 -17.60 -37.63
C SER A 652 27.83 -16.44 -37.10
N LYS A 653 27.68 -15.23 -37.68
CA LYS A 653 28.42 -14.02 -37.21
C LYS A 653 28.01 -13.64 -35.81
N LEU A 654 26.67 -13.63 -35.54
CA LEU A 654 26.13 -13.35 -34.19
C LEU A 654 26.65 -14.37 -33.18
N GLY A 655 26.59 -15.68 -33.50
CA GLY A 655 27.06 -16.76 -32.62
C GLY A 655 28.56 -16.61 -32.29
N SER A 656 29.38 -16.28 -33.30
CA SER A 656 30.80 -16.04 -33.09
C SER A 656 31.08 -14.77 -32.25
N TRP A 657 30.29 -13.73 -32.46
CA TRP A 657 30.40 -12.50 -31.68
C TRP A 657 29.95 -12.70 -30.22
N LEU A 658 28.79 -13.33 -29.98
CA LEU A 658 28.29 -13.65 -28.63
C LEU A 658 29.28 -14.55 -27.87
N SER A 659 29.88 -15.53 -28.55
CA SER A 659 30.89 -16.41 -27.94
C SER A 659 32.09 -15.64 -27.42
N LYS A 660 32.56 -14.63 -28.18
CA LYS A 660 33.65 -13.72 -27.77
C LYS A 660 33.19 -12.75 -26.66
N GLU A 661 31.89 -12.33 -26.69
CA GLU A 661 31.36 -11.41 -25.72
C GLU A 661 31.28 -12.03 -24.33
N ILE A 662 30.82 -13.30 -24.20
CA ILE A 662 30.76 -13.99 -22.90
C ILE A 662 32.15 -14.33 -22.35
N GLU A 663 33.24 -14.23 -23.16
CA GLU A 663 34.62 -14.36 -22.69
C GLU A 663 35.14 -13.12 -21.99
N LYS A 664 34.54 -11.94 -22.17
CA LYS A 664 34.97 -10.72 -21.52
C LYS A 664 34.61 -10.73 -20.03
N GLN A 665 35.49 -10.18 -19.19
CA GLN A 665 35.22 -10.09 -17.74
C GLN A 665 33.95 -9.25 -17.42
N GLY A 666 33.63 -8.25 -18.26
CA GLY A 666 32.45 -7.39 -18.12
C GLY A 666 31.19 -7.90 -18.81
N ALA A 667 31.17 -9.12 -19.37
CA ALA A 667 30.01 -9.67 -20.06
C ALA A 667 28.76 -9.64 -19.19
N ASN A 668 27.62 -9.26 -19.76
CA ASN A 668 26.36 -9.16 -19.03
C ASN A 668 25.55 -10.47 -19.09
N GLN A 669 24.53 -10.60 -18.22
CA GLN A 669 23.70 -11.81 -18.15
C GLN A 669 22.92 -12.05 -19.45
N THR A 670 22.45 -10.98 -20.12
CA THR A 670 21.72 -11.08 -21.40
C THR A 670 22.53 -11.82 -22.46
N ASP A 671 23.83 -11.59 -22.58
CA ASP A 671 24.68 -12.24 -23.57
C ASP A 671 24.79 -13.75 -23.30
N PHE A 672 24.93 -14.17 -22.03
CA PHE A 672 24.91 -15.58 -21.65
C PHE A 672 23.54 -16.23 -21.96
N ASN A 673 22.45 -15.54 -21.65
CA ASN A 673 21.11 -16.05 -21.90
C ASN A 673 20.84 -16.19 -23.41
N LEU A 674 21.25 -15.21 -24.23
CA LEU A 674 21.14 -15.30 -25.69
C LEU A 674 21.95 -16.45 -26.25
N VAL A 675 23.18 -16.72 -25.75
CA VAL A 675 23.95 -17.89 -26.15
C VAL A 675 23.19 -19.17 -25.85
N ALA A 676 22.63 -19.32 -24.66
CA ALA A 676 21.87 -20.50 -24.27
C ALA A 676 20.58 -20.68 -25.11
N LEU A 677 19.84 -19.60 -25.35
CA LEU A 677 18.59 -19.61 -26.08
C LEU A 677 18.78 -19.88 -27.58
N LEU A 678 19.80 -19.30 -28.21
CA LEU A 678 20.02 -19.39 -29.66
C LEU A 678 21.02 -20.50 -30.04
N PHE A 679 22.07 -20.71 -29.27
CA PHE A 679 23.21 -21.58 -29.54
C PHE A 679 23.47 -22.56 -28.40
N PRO A 680 22.53 -23.48 -28.08
CA PRO A 680 22.58 -24.36 -26.91
C PRO A 680 23.79 -25.30 -26.87
N GLY A 681 24.41 -25.57 -27.98
CA GLY A 681 25.63 -26.39 -28.09
C GLY A 681 26.92 -25.59 -28.00
N ASN A 682 26.87 -24.31 -27.57
CA ASN A 682 28.08 -23.47 -27.49
C ASN A 682 29.10 -24.04 -26.49
N PRO A 683 30.33 -24.42 -26.94
CA PRO A 683 31.30 -25.08 -26.07
C PRO A 683 31.85 -24.14 -24.99
N LYS A 684 31.84 -22.83 -25.22
CA LYS A 684 32.33 -21.84 -24.27
C LYS A 684 31.37 -21.66 -23.08
N LEU A 685 30.05 -21.67 -23.32
CA LEU A 685 29.06 -21.67 -22.26
C LEU A 685 29.22 -22.90 -21.35
N ALA A 686 29.42 -24.09 -21.95
CA ALA A 686 29.65 -25.33 -21.21
C ALA A 686 30.94 -25.26 -20.39
N GLN A 687 32.03 -24.74 -20.97
CA GLN A 687 33.32 -24.54 -20.28
C GLN A 687 33.17 -23.61 -19.08
N LEU A 688 32.62 -22.41 -19.28
CA LEU A 688 32.45 -21.39 -18.22
C LEU A 688 31.51 -21.87 -17.11
N SER A 689 30.48 -22.65 -17.41
CA SER A 689 29.58 -23.19 -16.38
C SER A 689 30.25 -24.22 -15.46
N SER A 690 31.35 -24.84 -15.90
CA SER A 690 32.07 -25.89 -15.17
C SER A 690 33.36 -25.40 -14.49
N ASP A 691 33.81 -24.16 -14.77
CA ASP A 691 35.06 -23.58 -14.26
C ASP A 691 34.85 -22.91 -12.91
N ALA A 692 35.23 -23.58 -11.82
CA ALA A 692 35.02 -23.14 -10.44
C ALA A 692 35.84 -21.91 -10.02
N GLY A 693 36.79 -21.44 -10.82
CA GLY A 693 37.60 -20.25 -10.52
C GLY A 693 37.22 -19.00 -11.31
N ASP A 694 36.32 -19.15 -12.28
CA ASP A 694 35.94 -18.05 -13.17
C ASP A 694 34.80 -17.18 -12.58
N PRO A 695 34.98 -15.88 -12.42
CA PRO A 695 33.93 -14.97 -11.90
C PRO A 695 32.68 -14.91 -12.79
N ARG A 696 32.75 -15.40 -14.03
CA ARG A 696 31.63 -15.47 -14.97
C ARG A 696 30.81 -16.74 -14.82
N GLN A 697 31.30 -17.71 -14.05
CA GLN A 697 30.64 -19.03 -13.88
C GLN A 697 29.18 -18.89 -13.43
N TYR A 698 28.89 -18.00 -12.50
CA TYR A 698 27.52 -17.81 -12.02
C TYR A 698 26.56 -17.37 -13.12
N LYS A 699 27.01 -16.51 -14.06
CA LYS A 699 26.20 -16.09 -15.22
C LYS A 699 25.97 -17.24 -16.20
N ALA A 700 26.99 -18.03 -16.43
CA ALA A 700 26.87 -19.21 -17.27
C ALA A 700 25.90 -20.24 -16.68
N VAL A 701 25.98 -20.52 -15.37
CA VAL A 701 25.09 -21.45 -14.68
C VAL A 701 23.64 -20.96 -14.72
N ILE A 702 23.38 -19.67 -14.50
CA ILE A 702 22.02 -19.13 -14.64
C ILE A 702 21.47 -19.36 -16.06
N ALA A 703 22.29 -19.16 -17.08
CA ALA A 703 21.89 -19.36 -18.48
C ALA A 703 21.52 -20.82 -18.81
N LEU A 704 22.06 -21.83 -18.07
CA LEU A 704 21.70 -23.23 -18.25
C LEU A 704 20.19 -23.51 -18.06
N HIS A 705 19.46 -22.66 -17.33
CA HIS A 705 18.01 -22.81 -17.18
C HIS A 705 17.25 -22.71 -18.50
N PHE A 706 17.84 -22.07 -19.52
CA PHE A 706 17.26 -21.96 -20.87
C PHE A 706 17.65 -23.11 -21.81
N LEU A 707 18.46 -24.05 -21.33
CA LEU A 707 18.77 -25.25 -22.12
C LEU A 707 17.72 -26.35 -21.89
N GLU A 708 17.29 -27.00 -22.97
CA GLU A 708 16.36 -28.14 -22.93
C GLU A 708 17.05 -29.40 -22.39
N SER A 709 18.38 -29.50 -22.59
CA SER A 709 19.18 -30.65 -22.19
C SER A 709 19.44 -30.67 -20.68
N ASP A 710 19.33 -31.86 -20.07
CA ASP A 710 19.69 -32.10 -18.68
C ASP A 710 21.21 -32.31 -18.47
N GLN A 711 21.98 -32.48 -19.55
CA GLN A 711 23.39 -32.87 -19.46
C GLN A 711 24.27 -31.93 -18.63
N PRO A 712 24.19 -30.58 -18.79
CA PRO A 712 24.94 -29.65 -17.95
C PRO A 712 24.54 -29.76 -16.46
N TRP A 713 23.24 -29.92 -16.20
CA TRP A 713 22.72 -30.06 -14.86
C TRP A 713 23.11 -31.37 -14.18
N ILE A 714 23.21 -32.48 -14.95
CA ILE A 714 23.74 -33.76 -14.48
C ILE A 714 25.18 -33.58 -13.97
N THR A 715 26.01 -32.85 -14.71
CA THR A 715 27.38 -32.55 -14.32
C THR A 715 27.47 -31.79 -12.99
N LEU A 716 26.63 -30.80 -12.80
CA LEU A 716 26.55 -30.01 -11.55
C LEU A 716 25.93 -30.82 -10.40
N ALA A 717 24.88 -31.61 -10.69
CA ALA A 717 24.19 -32.43 -9.68
C ALA A 717 25.11 -33.54 -9.12
N LYS A 718 25.96 -34.13 -9.93
CA LYS A 718 26.95 -35.12 -9.46
C LYS A 718 27.88 -34.60 -8.38
N ARG A 719 28.20 -33.30 -8.42
CA ARG A 719 29.08 -32.63 -7.46
C ARG A 719 28.31 -31.79 -6.42
N PHE A 720 27.00 -31.96 -6.29
CA PHE A 720 26.16 -31.16 -5.43
C PHE A 720 26.67 -31.04 -3.99
N HIS A 721 27.05 -32.12 -3.37
CA HIS A 721 27.58 -32.16 -2.00
C HIS A 721 28.93 -31.46 -1.81
N GLN A 722 29.72 -31.31 -2.87
CA GLN A 722 31.02 -30.58 -2.89
C GLN A 722 30.90 -29.14 -3.37
N SER A 723 29.73 -28.73 -3.91
CA SER A 723 29.53 -27.46 -4.55
C SER A 723 29.34 -26.33 -3.55
N GLU A 724 29.77 -25.12 -3.94
CA GLU A 724 29.47 -23.89 -3.20
C GLU A 724 27.96 -23.62 -3.12
N ARG A 725 27.57 -22.78 -2.14
CA ARG A 725 26.15 -22.46 -1.87
C ARG A 725 25.39 -22.01 -3.11
N PHE A 726 25.98 -21.14 -3.94
CA PHE A 726 25.34 -20.65 -5.15
C PHE A 726 24.97 -21.81 -6.10
N HIS A 727 25.92 -22.68 -6.43
CA HIS A 727 25.68 -23.83 -7.32
C HIS A 727 24.64 -24.78 -6.77
N ARG A 728 24.67 -25.04 -5.46
CA ARG A 728 23.62 -25.88 -4.81
C ARG A 728 22.24 -25.26 -4.98
N LEU A 729 22.09 -23.95 -4.82
CA LEU A 729 20.80 -23.27 -4.99
C LEU A 729 20.29 -23.38 -6.44
N GLU A 730 21.17 -23.23 -7.43
CA GLU A 730 20.79 -23.34 -8.84
C GLU A 730 20.42 -24.78 -9.23
N VAL A 731 21.16 -25.79 -8.76
CA VAL A 731 20.83 -27.21 -8.95
C VAL A 731 19.49 -27.54 -8.28
N LEU A 732 19.23 -27.02 -7.07
CA LEU A 732 17.95 -27.19 -6.39
C LEU A 732 16.81 -26.51 -7.16
N SER A 733 17.04 -25.33 -7.70
CA SER A 733 16.07 -24.64 -8.55
C SER A 733 15.76 -25.45 -9.81
N ALA A 734 16.79 -25.98 -10.48
CA ALA A 734 16.64 -26.82 -11.66
C ALA A 734 15.89 -28.14 -11.36
N SER A 735 16.09 -28.71 -10.17
CA SER A 735 15.44 -29.96 -9.74
C SER A 735 13.91 -29.86 -9.66
N LEU A 736 13.37 -28.64 -9.42
CA LEU A 736 11.91 -28.45 -9.33
C LEU A 736 11.18 -28.63 -10.67
N GLY A 737 11.86 -28.46 -11.79
CA GLY A 737 11.30 -28.68 -13.13
C GLY A 737 11.95 -29.83 -13.89
N ARG A 738 12.92 -30.53 -13.30
CA ARG A 738 13.71 -31.60 -13.93
C ARG A 738 13.77 -32.84 -13.04
N PRO A 739 12.85 -33.83 -13.22
CA PRO A 739 12.75 -34.99 -12.35
C PRO A 739 14.05 -35.77 -12.19
N LEU A 740 14.86 -35.89 -13.25
CA LEU A 740 16.15 -36.56 -13.20
C LEU A 740 17.12 -35.89 -12.20
N ILE A 741 17.20 -34.58 -12.26
CA ILE A 741 18.08 -33.81 -11.36
C ILE A 741 17.57 -33.86 -9.91
N ALA A 742 16.24 -33.82 -9.70
CA ALA A 742 15.63 -34.02 -8.40
C ALA A 742 16.03 -35.38 -7.79
N LYS A 743 15.94 -36.48 -8.57
CA LYS A 743 16.35 -37.81 -8.13
C LYS A 743 17.82 -37.85 -7.74
N MET A 744 18.71 -37.29 -8.55
CA MET A 744 20.15 -37.26 -8.26
C MET A 744 20.48 -36.47 -6.97
N VAL A 745 19.76 -35.42 -6.67
CA VAL A 745 19.93 -34.67 -5.42
C VAL A 745 19.40 -35.48 -4.24
N LEU A 746 18.23 -36.12 -4.37
CA LEU A 746 17.63 -36.94 -3.33
C LEU A 746 18.44 -38.21 -3.03
N GLU A 747 19.07 -38.81 -4.03
CA GLU A 747 20.03 -39.93 -3.86
C GLU A 747 21.23 -39.53 -2.98
N GLN A 748 21.73 -38.30 -3.11
CA GLN A 748 22.81 -37.82 -2.25
C GLN A 748 22.36 -37.61 -0.81
N VAL A 749 21.07 -37.25 -0.60
CA VAL A 749 20.46 -37.20 0.74
C VAL A 749 20.31 -38.64 1.31
N GLU A 750 19.81 -39.58 0.54
CA GLU A 750 19.63 -40.96 0.92
C GLU A 750 20.96 -41.60 1.33
N ASN A 751 22.02 -41.33 0.54
CA ASN A 751 23.38 -41.83 0.82
C ASN A 751 24.12 -41.00 1.92
N SER A 752 23.43 -40.06 2.58
CA SER A 752 23.99 -39.25 3.68
C SER A 752 25.16 -38.32 3.29
N PHE A 753 25.40 -38.09 1.99
CA PHE A 753 26.36 -37.08 1.53
C PHE A 753 25.86 -35.67 1.77
N VAL A 754 24.54 -35.49 1.81
CA VAL A 754 23.84 -34.22 2.06
C VAL A 754 22.82 -34.43 3.16
N LYS A 755 22.83 -33.60 4.18
CA LYS A 755 21.79 -33.67 5.22
C LYS A 755 20.50 -33.02 4.71
N PRO A 756 19.31 -33.50 5.06
CA PRO A 756 18.05 -32.84 4.75
C PRO A 756 18.03 -31.38 5.14
N SER A 757 18.70 -31.01 6.24
CA SER A 757 18.83 -29.63 6.74
C SER A 757 19.64 -28.70 5.84
N GLU A 758 20.44 -29.25 4.93
CA GLU A 758 21.21 -28.44 3.95
C GLU A 758 20.37 -28.05 2.73
N ILE A 759 19.20 -28.66 2.53
CA ILE A 759 18.21 -28.24 1.51
C ILE A 759 17.24 -27.24 2.17
N GLU A 760 17.07 -26.10 1.54
CA GLU A 760 16.15 -25.07 2.03
C GLU A 760 14.73 -25.62 2.21
N ILE A 761 14.04 -25.21 3.30
CA ILE A 761 12.73 -25.75 3.67
C ILE A 761 11.69 -25.52 2.58
N SER A 762 11.76 -24.36 1.90
CA SER A 762 10.90 -24.04 0.76
C SER A 762 11.06 -25.06 -0.39
N THR A 763 12.30 -25.43 -0.69
CA THR A 763 12.63 -26.43 -1.71
C THR A 763 12.23 -27.83 -1.26
N ARG A 764 12.48 -28.20 0.01
CA ARG A 764 11.99 -29.45 0.59
C ARG A 764 10.47 -29.61 0.42
N LYS A 765 9.70 -28.56 0.78
CA LYS A 765 8.24 -28.55 0.63
C LYS A 765 7.80 -28.75 -0.83
N LYS A 766 8.50 -28.11 -1.79
CA LYS A 766 8.20 -28.25 -3.23
C LYS A 766 8.57 -29.66 -3.74
N LEU A 767 9.69 -30.23 -3.30
CA LEU A 767 10.07 -31.60 -3.64
C LEU A 767 9.10 -32.65 -3.07
N LEU A 768 8.63 -32.47 -1.83
CA LEU A 768 7.59 -33.29 -1.21
C LEU A 768 6.24 -33.25 -1.96
N ASN A 769 5.96 -32.17 -2.68
CA ASN A 769 4.77 -31.98 -3.51
C ASN A 769 5.09 -31.93 -5.02
N HIS A 770 6.22 -32.53 -5.44
CA HIS A 770 6.67 -32.45 -6.83
C HIS A 770 5.65 -33.13 -7.78
N SER A 771 5.54 -32.63 -9.02
CA SER A 771 4.62 -33.17 -10.04
C SER A 771 4.93 -34.63 -10.41
N ASP A 772 6.21 -35.01 -10.48
CA ASP A 772 6.64 -36.39 -10.73
C ASP A 772 6.39 -37.30 -9.52
N PRO A 773 5.62 -38.41 -9.64
CA PRO A 773 5.31 -39.31 -8.52
C PRO A 773 6.53 -39.98 -7.89
N MET A 774 7.54 -40.34 -8.68
CA MET A 774 8.75 -40.97 -8.15
C MET A 774 9.57 -40.00 -7.33
N VAL A 775 9.71 -38.75 -7.78
CA VAL A 775 10.37 -37.69 -6.99
C VAL A 775 9.63 -37.46 -5.67
N ARG A 776 8.29 -37.40 -5.69
CA ARG A 776 7.50 -37.28 -4.44
C ARG A 776 7.73 -38.43 -3.48
N THR A 777 7.68 -39.66 -3.98
CA THR A 777 7.91 -40.85 -3.14
C THR A 777 9.29 -40.82 -2.51
N MET A 778 10.32 -40.56 -3.29
CA MET A 778 11.69 -40.47 -2.82
C MET A 778 11.91 -39.30 -1.86
N ALA A 779 11.32 -38.14 -2.17
CA ALA A 779 11.38 -36.96 -1.25
C ALA A 779 10.71 -37.30 0.09
N ASN A 780 9.56 -38.01 0.08
CA ASN A 780 8.89 -38.43 1.31
C ASN A 780 9.71 -39.39 2.13
N SER A 781 10.50 -40.31 1.50
CA SER A 781 11.35 -41.26 2.25
C SER A 781 12.55 -40.55 2.92
N VAL A 782 13.16 -39.52 2.23
CA VAL A 782 14.46 -39.00 2.69
C VAL A 782 14.34 -37.58 3.30
N LEU A 783 13.28 -36.80 2.98
CA LEU A 783 13.12 -35.43 3.45
C LEU A 783 11.98 -35.25 4.47
N SER A 784 11.07 -36.25 4.62
CA SER A 784 9.98 -36.15 5.60
C SER A 784 10.52 -36.26 7.03
N VAL A 785 10.78 -35.13 7.61
CA VAL A 785 10.97 -35.01 9.05
C VAL A 785 9.57 -34.92 9.66
N SER A 786 9.22 -35.83 10.56
CA SER A 786 7.94 -35.78 11.28
C SER A 786 7.92 -34.51 12.13
N VAL A 787 7.24 -33.45 11.63
CA VAL A 787 6.97 -32.27 12.42
C VAL A 787 5.97 -32.68 13.50
N PRO A 788 6.28 -32.61 14.80
CA PRO A 788 5.32 -32.90 15.85
C PRO A 788 4.08 -32.05 15.65
N ALA A 789 2.91 -32.67 15.60
CA ALA A 789 1.63 -31.97 15.41
C ALA A 789 1.38 -30.94 16.52
N ASP A 790 1.92 -31.18 17.72
CA ASP A 790 1.85 -30.25 18.85
C ASP A 790 3.07 -29.32 18.90
N ARG A 791 2.91 -28.11 18.41
CA ARG A 791 3.94 -27.06 18.45
C ARG A 791 4.24 -26.58 19.88
N LYS A 792 3.39 -26.88 20.86
CA LYS A 792 3.63 -26.58 22.28
C LYS A 792 4.78 -27.42 22.82
N VAL A 793 4.89 -28.67 22.39
CA VAL A 793 6.00 -29.54 22.78
C VAL A 793 7.35 -28.99 22.28
N ALA A 794 7.39 -28.56 21.01
CA ALA A 794 8.58 -27.94 20.45
C ALA A 794 8.96 -26.66 21.22
N LEU A 795 7.98 -25.79 21.50
CA LEU A 795 8.20 -24.55 22.26
C LEU A 795 8.75 -24.84 23.68
N THR A 796 8.17 -25.84 24.37
CA THR A 796 8.63 -26.25 25.69
C THR A 796 10.07 -26.74 25.64
N LYS A 797 10.44 -27.56 24.64
CA LYS A 797 11.80 -28.08 24.45
C LYS A 797 12.81 -26.94 24.28
N TYR A 798 12.48 -25.91 23.45
CA TYR A 798 13.43 -24.86 23.13
C TYR A 798 13.44 -23.72 24.16
N ARG A 799 12.55 -23.69 25.15
CA ARG A 799 12.59 -22.70 26.25
C ARG A 799 13.94 -22.72 26.98
N ALA A 800 14.58 -23.89 27.14
CA ALA A 800 15.90 -24.00 27.75
C ALA A 800 16.98 -23.16 27.02
N ALA A 801 16.80 -22.86 25.74
CA ALA A 801 17.72 -22.01 24.97
C ALA A 801 17.74 -20.55 25.46
N LEU A 802 16.70 -20.09 26.15
CA LEU A 802 16.58 -18.69 26.61
C LEU A 802 17.55 -18.35 27.75
N ASP A 803 17.96 -19.37 28.54
CA ASP A 803 18.82 -19.24 29.69
C ASP A 803 20.27 -19.66 29.42
N MET A 804 20.59 -20.05 28.18
CA MET A 804 21.92 -20.48 27.81
C MET A 804 22.87 -19.31 27.54
N PRO A 805 24.19 -19.47 27.79
CA PRO A 805 25.20 -18.51 27.34
C PRO A 805 25.11 -18.32 25.81
N THR A 806 25.25 -17.07 25.31
CA THR A 806 25.01 -16.77 23.92
C THR A 806 26.20 -16.14 23.19
N GLN A 807 26.31 -16.41 21.90
CA GLN A 807 27.28 -15.80 21.00
C GLN A 807 26.54 -15.16 19.79
N ALA A 808 26.25 -13.86 19.88
CA ALA A 808 25.49 -13.16 18.84
C ALA A 808 26.16 -13.22 17.45
N ARG A 809 27.51 -13.25 17.36
CA ARG A 809 28.22 -13.43 16.08
C ARG A 809 27.95 -14.81 15.45
N ALA A 810 27.85 -15.87 16.23
CA ALA A 810 27.44 -17.19 15.74
C ALA A 810 25.97 -17.17 15.27
N GLY A 811 25.11 -16.43 15.98
CA GLY A 811 23.72 -16.21 15.60
C GLY A 811 23.56 -15.52 14.23
N ARG A 812 24.47 -14.60 13.88
CA ARG A 812 24.49 -13.98 12.55
C ARG A 812 24.61 -15.00 11.42
N VAL A 813 25.50 -15.95 11.55
CA VAL A 813 25.69 -17.02 10.53
C VAL A 813 24.43 -17.84 10.37
N ILE A 814 23.72 -18.10 11.48
CA ILE A 814 22.44 -18.83 11.45
C ILE A 814 21.37 -18.02 10.76
N PHE A 815 21.25 -16.72 11.09
CA PHE A 815 20.33 -15.80 10.44
C PHE A 815 20.57 -15.75 8.93
N GLU A 816 21.81 -15.56 8.49
CA GLU A 816 22.16 -15.51 7.07
C GLU A 816 21.80 -16.81 6.34
N LYS A 817 21.90 -17.97 6.99
CA LYS A 817 21.56 -19.27 6.41
C LYS A 817 20.08 -19.60 6.39
N LYS A 818 19.33 -19.18 7.41
CA LYS A 818 17.95 -19.67 7.65
C LYS A 818 16.86 -18.59 7.51
N CYS A 819 17.20 -17.32 7.71
CA CYS A 819 16.21 -16.25 7.85
C CYS A 819 16.32 -15.19 6.75
N SER A 820 17.55 -14.89 6.29
CA SER A 820 17.83 -13.78 5.38
C SER A 820 17.23 -13.92 3.98
N SER A 821 16.82 -15.13 3.58
CA SER A 821 16.10 -15.35 2.31
C SER A 821 14.70 -14.71 2.29
N CYS A 822 14.12 -14.45 3.48
CA CYS A 822 12.77 -13.91 3.63
C CYS A 822 12.74 -12.62 4.46
N HIS A 823 13.57 -12.50 5.49
CA HIS A 823 13.55 -11.38 6.42
C HIS A 823 14.70 -10.41 6.19
N GLN A 824 14.39 -9.12 6.24
CA GLN A 824 15.39 -8.07 6.34
C GLN A 824 15.74 -7.82 7.81
N LEU A 825 17.05 -7.59 8.08
CA LEU A 825 17.58 -7.16 9.38
C LEU A 825 18.72 -6.15 9.11
N GLY A 826 18.43 -4.87 9.20
CA GLY A 826 19.34 -3.82 8.75
C GLY A 826 19.63 -3.95 7.25
N ASP A 827 20.91 -4.03 6.89
CA ASP A 827 21.36 -4.22 5.51
C ASP A 827 21.42 -5.71 5.09
N LEU A 828 21.09 -6.63 6.00
CA LEU A 828 21.12 -8.07 5.74
C LEU A 828 19.74 -8.58 5.31
N GLY A 829 19.72 -9.46 4.30
CA GLY A 829 18.52 -10.22 3.92
C GLY A 829 17.59 -9.51 2.94
N ARG A 830 16.32 -9.96 2.90
CA ARG A 830 15.31 -9.56 1.90
C ARG A 830 13.98 -9.20 2.56
N ARG A 831 13.20 -8.33 1.90
CA ARG A 831 11.86 -7.87 2.36
C ARG A 831 10.72 -8.75 1.83
N ILE A 832 10.81 -10.07 1.92
CA ILE A 832 9.70 -10.97 1.56
C ILE A 832 8.76 -11.11 2.75
N GLY A 833 9.30 -11.52 3.89
CA GLY A 833 8.60 -11.49 5.18
C GLY A 833 8.73 -10.13 5.88
N PRO A 834 8.21 -10.03 7.12
CA PRO A 834 8.39 -8.83 7.93
C PRO A 834 9.87 -8.42 8.07
N ASP A 835 10.13 -7.12 8.00
CA ASP A 835 11.41 -6.55 8.43
C ASP A 835 11.54 -6.71 9.95
N ILE A 836 12.57 -7.39 10.38
CA ILE A 836 12.84 -7.67 11.80
C ILE A 836 14.05 -6.89 12.33
N SER A 837 14.38 -5.75 11.71
CA SER A 837 15.49 -4.90 12.13
C SER A 837 15.30 -4.29 13.52
N ASP A 838 14.06 -4.20 14.01
CA ASP A 838 13.77 -3.69 15.35
C ASP A 838 13.04 -4.72 16.23
N THR A 839 13.80 -5.60 16.82
CA THR A 839 13.33 -6.62 17.78
C THR A 839 13.65 -6.27 19.23
N ARG A 840 14.10 -5.04 19.51
CA ARG A 840 14.55 -4.64 20.87
C ARG A 840 13.44 -4.80 21.91
N THR A 841 12.22 -4.49 21.55
CA THR A 841 11.04 -4.55 22.43
C THR A 841 10.47 -5.97 22.59
N LYS A 842 10.75 -6.90 21.67
CA LYS A 842 10.36 -8.30 21.83
C LYS A 842 11.19 -8.99 22.90
N THR A 843 10.54 -9.70 23.81
CA THR A 843 11.24 -10.58 24.73
C THR A 843 11.89 -11.75 23.98
N LYS A 844 12.91 -12.38 24.56
CA LYS A 844 13.53 -13.60 24.03
C LYS A 844 12.47 -14.71 23.84
N SER A 845 11.51 -14.81 24.76
CA SER A 845 10.43 -15.80 24.71
C SER A 845 9.47 -15.54 23.53
N GLN A 846 9.14 -14.29 23.24
CA GLN A 846 8.33 -13.93 22.07
C GLN A 846 9.03 -14.25 20.75
N LEU A 847 10.32 -13.93 20.62
CA LEU A 847 11.11 -14.30 19.44
C LEU A 847 11.16 -15.82 19.24
N LEU A 848 11.33 -16.57 20.32
CA LEU A 848 11.29 -18.05 20.28
C LEU A 848 9.93 -18.54 19.80
N GLN A 849 8.83 -17.97 20.31
CA GLN A 849 7.48 -18.32 19.92
C GLN A 849 7.22 -18.02 18.43
N ASP A 850 7.63 -16.87 17.95
CA ASP A 850 7.46 -16.49 16.52
C ASP A 850 8.21 -17.45 15.58
N ILE A 851 9.39 -17.89 15.97
CA ILE A 851 10.19 -18.86 15.20
C ILE A 851 9.51 -20.22 15.18
N ILE A 852 9.01 -20.70 16.32
CA ILE A 852 8.44 -22.05 16.45
C ILE A 852 6.98 -22.12 16.00
N GLN A 853 6.21 -21.04 16.20
CA GLN A 853 4.78 -20.97 15.93
C GLN A 853 4.42 -19.84 14.94
N PRO A 854 4.97 -19.82 13.72
CA PRO A 854 4.80 -18.72 12.79
C PRO A 854 3.35 -18.48 12.32
N ASN A 855 2.44 -19.42 12.63
CA ASN A 855 1.02 -19.30 12.34
C ASN A 855 0.18 -18.86 13.56
N ALA A 856 0.80 -18.62 14.72
CA ALA A 856 0.05 -18.23 15.92
C ALA A 856 -0.48 -16.80 15.86
N ALA A 857 0.26 -15.90 15.20
CA ALA A 857 -0.15 -14.54 14.94
C ALA A 857 0.43 -14.09 13.59
N ILE A 858 -0.41 -13.95 12.57
CA ILE A 858 -0.01 -13.54 11.22
C ILE A 858 -0.65 -12.20 10.92
N ASP A 859 0.19 -11.20 10.60
CA ASP A 859 -0.29 -9.97 9.97
C ASP A 859 -0.91 -10.32 8.61
N SER A 860 -2.09 -9.78 8.32
CA SER A 860 -2.85 -10.05 7.08
C SER A 860 -2.06 -9.78 5.80
N HIS A 861 -1.08 -8.84 5.86
CA HIS A 861 -0.18 -8.53 4.74
C HIS A 861 0.85 -9.63 4.44
N PHE A 862 1.02 -10.59 5.34
CA PHE A 862 1.98 -11.69 5.21
C PHE A 862 1.33 -13.08 5.11
N LEU A 863 0.03 -13.12 4.82
CA LEU A 863 -0.67 -14.37 4.51
C LEU A 863 -0.21 -14.92 3.16
N GLU A 864 0.08 -16.20 3.12
CA GLU A 864 0.39 -16.90 1.87
C GLU A 864 -0.85 -16.99 0.98
N VAL A 865 -0.70 -16.55 -0.27
CA VAL A 865 -1.68 -16.71 -1.34
C VAL A 865 -1.14 -17.65 -2.39
N GLN A 866 -1.98 -18.55 -2.87
CA GLN A 866 -1.71 -19.46 -3.98
C GLN A 866 -2.55 -19.04 -5.18
N ILE A 867 -1.90 -18.94 -6.34
CA ILE A 867 -2.51 -18.63 -7.63
C ILE A 867 -2.21 -19.75 -8.60
N GLU A 868 -3.26 -20.33 -9.15
CA GLU A 868 -3.21 -21.27 -10.28
C GLU A 868 -3.41 -20.47 -11.56
N HIS A 869 -2.43 -20.51 -12.43
CA HIS A 869 -2.43 -19.80 -13.70
C HIS A 869 -3.08 -20.67 -14.79
N VAL A 870 -3.70 -20.05 -15.81
CA VAL A 870 -4.41 -20.76 -16.89
C VAL A 870 -3.54 -21.71 -17.70
N ASP A 871 -2.21 -21.56 -17.66
CA ASP A 871 -1.25 -22.48 -18.29
C ASP A 871 -0.80 -23.62 -17.37
N GLY A 872 -1.42 -23.77 -16.19
CA GLY A 872 -1.13 -24.83 -15.21
C GLY A 872 0.02 -24.53 -14.25
N ARG A 873 0.67 -23.36 -14.34
CA ARG A 873 1.68 -22.94 -13.35
C ARG A 873 1.02 -22.55 -12.04
N ASN A 874 1.70 -22.88 -10.94
CA ASN A 874 1.28 -22.47 -9.61
C ASN A 874 2.23 -21.41 -9.03
N PHE A 875 1.69 -20.30 -8.61
CA PHE A 875 2.42 -19.25 -7.91
C PHE A 875 2.01 -19.22 -6.44
N SER A 876 3.00 -19.12 -5.55
CA SER A 876 2.78 -18.93 -4.12
C SER A 876 3.60 -17.75 -3.66
N GLY A 877 3.00 -16.87 -2.87
CA GLY A 877 3.65 -15.66 -2.41
C GLY A 877 2.76 -14.81 -1.51
N ILE A 878 3.21 -13.61 -1.24
CA ILE A 878 2.48 -12.59 -0.51
C ILE A 878 2.01 -11.56 -1.53
N ILE A 879 0.77 -11.11 -1.44
CA ILE A 879 0.27 -10.02 -2.28
C ILE A 879 1.03 -8.75 -1.91
N ALA A 880 1.84 -8.25 -2.84
CA ALA A 880 2.50 -6.97 -2.73
C ALA A 880 1.59 -5.83 -3.19
N GLU A 881 0.81 -6.09 -4.24
CA GLU A 881 -0.15 -5.14 -4.78
C GLU A 881 -1.24 -5.88 -5.58
N GLU A 882 -2.45 -5.34 -5.55
CA GLU A 882 -3.61 -5.88 -6.25
C GLU A 882 -4.40 -4.73 -6.87
N ASN A 883 -4.80 -4.90 -8.14
CA ASN A 883 -5.67 -3.98 -8.85
C ASN A 883 -6.59 -4.74 -9.81
N SER A 884 -7.43 -4.06 -10.57
CA SER A 884 -8.39 -4.69 -11.49
C SER A 884 -7.75 -5.41 -12.67
N SER A 885 -6.51 -5.08 -13.05
CA SER A 885 -5.82 -5.68 -14.19
C SER A 885 -4.88 -6.83 -13.80
N ALA A 886 -4.27 -6.78 -12.62
CA ALA A 886 -3.23 -7.72 -12.23
C ALA A 886 -3.11 -7.87 -10.71
N ILE A 887 -2.47 -8.96 -10.30
CA ILE A 887 -1.98 -9.20 -8.95
C ILE A 887 -0.46 -9.26 -8.99
N THR A 888 0.18 -8.52 -8.10
CA THR A 888 1.63 -8.55 -7.91
C THR A 888 1.95 -9.38 -6.67
N LEU A 889 2.61 -10.52 -6.86
CA LEU A 889 3.08 -11.39 -5.79
C LEU A 889 4.56 -11.14 -5.49
N ARG A 890 4.89 -11.09 -4.22
CA ARG A 890 6.25 -11.18 -3.70
C ARG A 890 6.54 -12.64 -3.39
N GLN A 891 7.51 -13.24 -4.09
CA GLN A 891 7.81 -14.68 -4.01
C GLN A 891 9.15 -14.96 -3.35
N ILE A 892 9.25 -16.12 -2.69
CA ILE A 892 10.52 -16.67 -2.20
C ILE A 892 11.25 -17.33 -3.38
N GLY A 893 12.46 -16.87 -3.70
CA GLY A 893 13.41 -17.64 -4.51
C GLY A 893 13.19 -17.63 -6.03
N SER A 894 12.54 -16.61 -6.62
CA SER A 894 12.61 -16.41 -8.07
C SER A 894 13.85 -15.58 -8.43
N ASN A 895 14.95 -16.22 -8.78
CA ASN A 895 16.05 -15.55 -9.45
C ASN A 895 15.57 -15.14 -10.85
N THR A 896 15.08 -13.93 -11.01
CA THR A 896 15.08 -13.28 -12.32
C THR A 896 16.52 -12.91 -12.59
N GLY A 897 17.17 -13.52 -13.57
CA GLY A 897 18.61 -13.44 -13.90
C GLY A 897 19.21 -12.06 -14.17
N ARG A 898 18.72 -11.04 -13.50
CA ARG A 898 19.24 -9.67 -13.51
C ARG A 898 19.83 -9.38 -12.12
N GLY A 899 21.13 -9.27 -12.05
CA GLY A 899 21.94 -9.06 -10.84
C GLY A 899 21.69 -7.77 -10.06
N GLN A 900 20.42 -7.39 -9.85
CA GLN A 900 20.03 -6.34 -8.92
C GLN A 900 19.21 -6.95 -7.78
N GLN A 901 19.51 -6.52 -6.57
CA GLN A 901 18.84 -6.83 -5.29
C GLN A 901 17.38 -6.36 -5.22
N SER A 902 16.59 -6.50 -6.31
CA SER A 902 15.17 -6.18 -6.26
C SER A 902 14.38 -7.39 -5.73
N ASP A 903 13.42 -7.14 -4.86
CA ASP A 903 12.46 -8.14 -4.42
C ASP A 903 11.85 -8.83 -5.65
N PRO A 904 11.75 -10.17 -5.66
CA PRO A 904 11.18 -10.90 -6.79
C PRO A 904 9.66 -10.68 -6.85
N LEU A 905 9.27 -9.62 -7.51
CA LEU A 905 7.87 -9.31 -7.78
C LEU A 905 7.43 -9.99 -9.09
N VAL A 906 6.35 -10.76 -9.00
CA VAL A 906 5.72 -11.36 -10.17
C VAL A 906 4.36 -10.73 -10.37
N VAL A 907 4.17 -10.07 -11.51
CA VAL A 907 2.89 -9.49 -11.91
C VAL A 907 2.14 -10.52 -12.72
N ILE A 908 0.95 -10.91 -12.26
CA ILE A 908 0.08 -11.90 -12.89
C ILE A 908 -1.19 -11.18 -13.33
N PRO A 909 -1.44 -11.07 -14.64
CA PRO A 909 -2.68 -10.50 -15.15
C PRO A 909 -3.90 -11.30 -14.66
N ARG A 910 -4.95 -10.63 -14.20
CA ARG A 910 -6.14 -11.30 -13.65
C ARG A 910 -6.79 -12.29 -14.64
N LYS A 911 -6.74 -11.99 -15.94
CA LYS A 911 -7.25 -12.90 -16.98
C LYS A 911 -6.48 -14.24 -17.06
N GLU A 912 -5.26 -14.29 -16.53
CA GLU A 912 -4.39 -15.46 -16.52
C GLU A 912 -4.51 -16.26 -15.22
N ILE A 913 -5.36 -15.81 -14.29
CA ILE A 913 -5.62 -16.48 -13.03
C ILE A 913 -6.82 -17.41 -13.21
N GLN A 914 -6.59 -18.73 -13.12
CA GLN A 914 -7.64 -19.73 -13.11
C GLN A 914 -8.29 -19.83 -11.72
N ARG A 915 -7.47 -19.82 -10.67
CA ARG A 915 -7.92 -19.90 -9.28
C ARG A 915 -6.96 -19.14 -8.36
N MET A 916 -7.50 -18.47 -7.37
CA MET A 916 -6.74 -17.80 -6.30
C MET A 916 -7.37 -18.07 -4.95
N GLY A 917 -6.53 -18.31 -3.94
CA GLY A 917 -6.98 -18.49 -2.57
C GLY A 917 -5.88 -18.27 -1.55
N SER A 918 -6.24 -17.74 -0.38
CA SER A 918 -5.34 -17.67 0.77
C SER A 918 -5.26 -19.04 1.44
N THR A 919 -4.06 -19.45 1.83
CA THR A 919 -3.87 -20.68 2.63
C THR A 919 -4.25 -20.48 4.10
N GLY A 920 -4.47 -19.24 4.53
CA GLY A 920 -4.66 -18.87 5.94
C GLY A 920 -3.41 -19.08 6.80
N LYS A 921 -2.25 -19.30 6.19
CA LYS A 921 -0.97 -19.58 6.86
C LYS A 921 0.08 -18.54 6.48
N SER A 922 1.11 -18.46 7.32
CA SER A 922 2.33 -17.70 7.03
C SER A 922 3.16 -18.38 5.94
N LEU A 923 3.81 -17.59 5.08
CA LEU A 923 4.90 -18.09 4.23
C LEU A 923 6.09 -18.64 5.03
N MET A 924 6.26 -18.20 6.29
CA MET A 924 7.30 -18.71 7.17
C MET A 924 7.04 -20.18 7.50
N PRO A 925 7.97 -21.10 7.16
CA PRO A 925 7.76 -22.52 7.34
C PRO A 925 7.69 -22.93 8.81
N VAL A 926 6.80 -23.84 9.13
CA VAL A 926 6.77 -24.53 10.45
C VAL A 926 7.91 -25.55 10.50
N GLY A 927 8.60 -25.67 11.64
CA GLY A 927 9.65 -26.66 11.84
C GLY A 927 11.08 -26.14 11.61
N LEU A 928 11.27 -24.84 11.46
CA LEU A 928 12.59 -24.19 11.34
C LEU A 928 13.55 -24.58 12.47
N GLU A 929 13.02 -24.77 13.68
CA GLU A 929 13.78 -25.13 14.86
C GLU A 929 14.41 -26.51 14.82
N GLN A 930 13.86 -27.42 14.01
CA GLN A 930 14.36 -28.83 13.96
C GLN A 930 15.80 -28.93 13.45
N ASP A 931 16.18 -27.95 12.62
CA ASP A 931 17.53 -27.84 12.07
C ASP A 931 18.49 -27.05 12.98
N LEU A 932 18.05 -26.66 14.19
CA LEU A 932 18.82 -25.88 15.15
C LEU A 932 19.01 -26.65 16.45
N THR A 933 20.24 -26.65 16.99
CA THR A 933 20.47 -27.08 18.38
C THR A 933 19.92 -26.00 19.35
N LEU A 934 19.78 -26.36 20.63
CA LEU A 934 19.40 -25.37 21.67
C LEU A 934 20.38 -24.20 21.70
N GLN A 935 21.69 -24.45 21.60
CA GLN A 935 22.71 -23.42 21.55
C GLN A 935 22.56 -22.49 20.31
N GLN A 936 22.32 -23.09 19.14
CA GLN A 936 22.10 -22.30 17.91
C GLN A 936 20.83 -21.43 17.99
N MET A 937 19.79 -21.90 18.64
CA MET A 937 18.59 -21.10 18.89
C MET A 937 18.88 -19.94 19.84
N ALA A 938 19.65 -20.20 20.92
CA ALA A 938 20.09 -19.17 21.85
C ALA A 938 20.93 -18.08 21.15
N ASP A 939 21.90 -18.48 20.33
CA ASP A 939 22.76 -17.60 19.57
C ASP A 939 21.97 -16.76 18.54
N LEU A 940 21.01 -17.40 17.83
CA LEU A 940 20.13 -16.74 16.89
C LEU A 940 19.29 -15.64 17.58
N ILE A 941 18.64 -15.97 18.69
CA ILE A 941 17.82 -15.01 19.45
C ILE A 941 18.71 -13.86 19.97
N SER A 942 19.91 -14.17 20.45
CA SER A 942 20.87 -13.17 20.87
C SER A 942 21.28 -12.24 19.72
N PHE A 943 21.53 -12.78 18.53
CA PHE A 943 21.82 -11.96 17.35
C PHE A 943 20.64 -11.06 16.98
N LEU A 944 19.42 -11.57 16.94
CA LEU A 944 18.23 -10.76 16.65
C LEU A 944 18.03 -9.61 17.62
N LYS A 945 18.43 -9.79 18.89
CA LYS A 945 18.37 -8.74 19.92
C LYS A 945 19.51 -7.71 19.80
N ASN A 946 20.70 -8.13 19.39
CA ASN A 946 21.95 -7.37 19.57
C ASN A 946 22.67 -7.06 18.24
N TRP A 947 22.06 -7.30 17.07
CA TRP A 947 22.72 -7.18 15.76
C TRP A 947 23.33 -5.79 15.50
N ARG A 948 22.71 -4.71 16.01
CA ARG A 948 23.19 -3.33 15.82
C ARG A 948 24.54 -3.09 16.54
N TYR A 949 24.74 -3.73 17.68
CA TYR A 949 25.98 -3.59 18.45
C TYR A 949 27.15 -4.30 17.77
N LEU A 950 26.89 -5.32 16.97
CA LEU A 950 27.93 -6.05 16.24
C LEU A 950 28.53 -5.23 15.08
N ASN A 951 27.82 -4.22 14.60
CA ASN A 951 28.26 -3.32 13.53
C ASN A 951 28.85 -2.00 14.05
N ASN A 952 29.18 -1.90 15.32
CA ASN A 952 29.69 -0.69 16.01
C ASN A 952 28.79 0.54 15.93
N GLN A 953 27.49 0.36 15.63
CA GLN A 953 26.55 1.49 15.54
C GLN A 953 26.12 2.02 16.90
N ILE A 954 26.15 1.18 17.96
CA ILE A 954 25.92 1.53 19.35
C ILE A 954 26.88 0.69 20.20
N PRO A 955 27.54 1.24 21.25
CA PRO A 955 28.41 0.47 22.12
C PRO A 955 27.64 -0.69 22.77
N PHE A 956 28.26 -1.85 22.81
CA PHE A 956 27.72 -3.03 23.47
C PHE A 956 27.89 -2.87 24.99
N SER A 957 26.82 -2.87 25.75
CA SER A 957 26.84 -2.95 27.21
C SER A 957 26.27 -4.29 27.66
N GLU A 958 27.04 -5.04 28.45
CA GLU A 958 26.56 -6.33 28.99
C GLU A 958 25.35 -6.16 29.93
N GLN A 959 25.11 -4.95 30.45
CA GLN A 959 23.97 -4.65 31.31
C GLN A 959 22.62 -4.63 30.61
N ASP A 960 22.57 -4.52 29.27
CA ASP A 960 21.33 -4.59 28.46
C ASP A 960 20.84 -6.03 28.27
N ASN A 961 21.59 -7.05 28.68
CA ASN A 961 21.18 -8.46 28.63
C ASN A 961 20.25 -8.88 29.78
N ALA A 962 20.03 -8.03 30.79
CA ALA A 962 19.27 -8.36 32.00
C ALA A 962 17.87 -7.73 32.07
N LYS A 963 17.39 -7.09 31.00
CA LYS A 963 16.03 -6.52 30.93
C LYS A 963 15.20 -7.05 29.79
#